data_e2adbb8126b461e64865fa15f2f32d45
#
_entry.id   e2adbb8126b461e64865fa15f2f32d45
#
_cell.length_a   1.000
_cell.length_b   1.000
_cell.length_c   1.000
_cell.angle_alpha   90.00
_cell.angle_beta   90.00
_cell.angle_gamma   90.00
#
_symmetry.space_group_name_H-M   'P 1'
#
loop_
_entity.id
_entity.type
_entity.pdbx_description
1 polymer ?
#
loop_
_entity_poly.entity_id
_entity_poly.type
_entity_poly.pdbx_seq_one_letter_code
_entity_poly.pdbx_strand_id
1 'polypeptide(L)'
;MTVRQRSWLLPPAALALVVGVFPGRYAAGILLPLFACILVLFAVILLKGWFRFTACIAFSFVLGILAGSVAFHPALPQEGQYKVQGVISDEVTTGSFGQYRIALSDVHLDGRPFAGGAYWTFYSDIEHSELIPGKSVSFQASLYHPRGAENPDGYNFRESLLQRGILIGLYGKDEFTVQDPEKFSLPGFFASLRHRLSDAMIRSLGNETGSYASALLLGMRSLIPSEDRQAFSRLGIAHILSVSGFHVGVLIGILNLLFHLLKLRQGVRLAFYGILLFFYASLCGMSQPVIRASLLMVLGLEGRILNRPRSGLHLLSAALFIMVLLSPVQVTSASFQLTFCAVLGLVWFTPFLRRRQFVRGRILRSVFESLILTFGIQLGLLLPELAFFQRLPLLVFLINLPAMLVSGVLILLFWLALFCLPFPFFSGLLAGPLSSLTAFFLGGIRHLGSLPGLTLWIHTPNILTVSGVMLLFAGFCCFIRFRLRLRAFLLFIGTAVVIVSLLPVHHSATEYIQFSAGNADAAVLWDQDKVYVFDTGEADSTLSSFLRSRRLIPDAVILTHLHADHAGGLHSLIEDGIPVRQILLPEGAEFQDIHPDFRIMLDQLRQSGTEIRTMSRGDELLLPSGVLSVLWPEKGKTRIGQDANQYSLVTRLILKDTSLLLAADLPGVYEHYCAVPSDLLKAAHHGSASSTGPEFLSLVSPRAILLSCRQNDRLSDFRTRVGDIPVYGTPECGAVTVRFEEKLFSVIPYLTP
;
A
#
# COMPACT_ATOMS: atom_id res chain seq x y z
N MET A 1 23.35 -6.21 37.45
CA MET A 1 23.58 -5.31 36.31
C MET A 1 24.26 -4.04 36.79
N THR A 2 25.37 -3.66 36.20
CA THR A 2 25.99 -2.35 36.44
C THR A 2 25.11 -1.22 35.89
N VAL A 3 25.28 0.01 36.39
CA VAL A 3 24.53 1.19 35.87
C VAL A 3 24.72 1.33 34.36
N ARG A 4 25.93 1.05 33.85
CA ARG A 4 26.25 1.07 32.41
C ARG A 4 25.49 -0.01 31.62
N GLN A 5 25.34 -1.20 32.15
CA GLN A 5 24.53 -2.28 31.51
C GLN A 5 23.04 -1.96 31.49
N ARG A 6 22.50 -1.32 32.53
CA ARG A 6 21.10 -0.87 32.57
C ARG A 6 20.80 0.20 31.52
N SER A 7 21.74 1.11 31.29
CA SER A 7 21.57 2.19 30.31
C SER A 7 21.57 1.69 28.85
N TRP A 8 22.19 0.54 28.55
CA TRP A 8 22.30 0.00 27.19
C TRP A 8 21.31 -1.16 26.89
N LEU A 9 20.45 -1.50 27.84
CA LEU A 9 19.52 -2.62 27.67
C LEU A 9 18.37 -2.31 26.70
N LEU A 10 17.83 -1.10 26.77
CA LEU A 10 16.59 -0.74 26.05
C LEU A 10 16.70 -0.84 24.50
N PRO A 11 17.75 -0.36 23.84
CA PRO A 11 17.86 -0.51 22.39
C PRO A 11 17.83 -1.97 21.90
N PRO A 12 18.67 -2.89 22.41
CA PRO A 12 18.63 -4.28 21.97
C PRO A 12 17.34 -5.01 22.39
N ALA A 13 16.73 -4.67 23.53
CA ALA A 13 15.45 -5.24 23.94
C ALA A 13 14.30 -4.80 23.01
N ALA A 14 14.27 -3.52 22.63
CA ALA A 14 13.28 -3.02 21.67
C ALA A 14 13.44 -3.66 20.28
N LEU A 15 14.68 -3.83 19.83
CA LEU A 15 14.94 -4.53 18.55
C LEU A 15 14.54 -6.00 18.65
N ALA A 16 14.87 -6.69 19.74
CA ALA A 16 14.49 -8.08 19.95
C ALA A 16 12.96 -8.27 19.95
N LEU A 17 12.23 -7.34 20.57
CA LEU A 17 10.76 -7.34 20.56
C LEU A 17 10.23 -7.25 19.13
N VAL A 18 10.73 -6.30 18.32
CA VAL A 18 10.34 -6.15 16.89
C VAL A 18 10.62 -7.42 16.10
N VAL A 19 11.84 -7.97 16.23
CA VAL A 19 12.24 -9.19 15.51
C VAL A 19 11.38 -10.37 15.93
N GLY A 20 10.96 -10.45 17.20
CA GLY A 20 10.06 -11.50 17.71
C GLY A 20 8.65 -11.46 17.09
N VAL A 21 8.15 -10.30 16.68
CA VAL A 21 6.82 -10.20 16.06
C VAL A 21 6.73 -10.99 14.75
N PHE A 22 7.81 -11.04 13.95
CA PHE A 22 7.80 -11.72 12.66
C PHE A 22 7.54 -13.23 12.76
N PRO A 23 8.25 -14.04 13.56
CA PRO A 23 7.87 -15.44 13.76
C PRO A 23 6.50 -15.59 14.42
N GLY A 24 6.08 -14.66 15.29
CA GLY A 24 4.74 -14.64 15.90
C GLY A 24 3.62 -14.51 14.85
N ARG A 25 3.87 -13.84 13.73
CA ARG A 25 2.92 -13.72 12.61
C ARG A 25 2.52 -15.10 12.02
N TYR A 26 3.42 -16.07 12.06
CA TYR A 26 3.21 -17.42 11.53
C TYR A 26 2.85 -18.45 12.62
N ALA A 27 2.95 -18.09 13.89
CA ALA A 27 2.70 -18.98 15.02
C ALA A 27 1.19 -19.05 15.33
N ALA A 28 0.51 -20.05 14.81
CA ALA A 28 -0.90 -20.29 15.04
C ALA A 28 -1.16 -20.90 16.44
N GLY A 29 -0.71 -20.24 17.51
CA GLY A 29 -0.98 -20.72 18.86
C GLY A 29 -0.32 -19.89 19.94
N ILE A 30 -1.07 -19.62 21.00
CA ILE A 30 -0.66 -18.76 22.13
C ILE A 30 0.10 -19.51 23.21
N LEU A 31 -0.14 -20.82 23.36
CA LEU A 31 0.33 -21.60 24.51
C LEU A 31 1.85 -21.74 24.55
N LEU A 32 2.47 -22.05 23.41
CA LEU A 32 3.93 -22.23 23.35
C LEU A 32 4.70 -20.94 23.58
N PRO A 33 4.38 -19.81 22.92
CA PRO A 33 4.99 -18.51 23.23
C PRO A 33 4.74 -18.06 24.66
N LEU A 34 3.56 -18.29 25.22
CA LEU A 34 3.24 -17.95 26.60
C LEU A 34 4.11 -18.75 27.61
N PHE A 35 4.22 -20.04 27.39
CA PHE A 35 5.08 -20.90 28.22
C PHE A 35 6.55 -20.48 28.16
N ALA A 36 7.05 -20.19 26.93
CA ALA A 36 8.39 -19.66 26.71
C ALA A 36 8.60 -18.32 27.43
N CYS A 37 7.62 -17.38 27.37
CA CYS A 37 7.67 -16.13 28.12
C CYS A 37 7.82 -16.36 29.64
N ILE A 38 7.06 -17.28 30.22
CA ILE A 38 7.13 -17.60 31.65
C ILE A 38 8.51 -18.14 32.01
N LEU A 39 9.05 -19.08 31.24
CA LEU A 39 10.37 -19.65 31.47
C LEU A 39 11.49 -18.60 31.40
N VAL A 40 11.47 -17.76 30.38
CA VAL A 40 12.50 -16.70 30.21
C VAL A 40 12.34 -15.63 31.27
N LEU A 41 11.10 -15.27 31.68
CA LEU A 41 10.87 -14.37 32.81
C LEU A 41 11.46 -14.90 34.10
N PHE A 42 11.29 -16.19 34.35
CA PHE A 42 11.89 -16.87 35.50
C PHE A 42 13.42 -16.80 35.47
N ALA A 43 14.02 -17.01 34.28
CA ALA A 43 15.47 -16.83 34.09
C ALA A 43 15.91 -15.35 34.32
N VAL A 44 15.14 -14.34 33.91
CA VAL A 44 15.43 -12.93 34.22
C VAL A 44 15.46 -12.65 35.72
N ILE A 45 14.59 -13.32 36.50
CA ILE A 45 14.53 -13.17 37.96
C ILE A 45 15.74 -13.83 38.63
N LEU A 46 16.09 -15.05 38.24
CA LEU A 46 17.12 -15.86 38.88
C LEU A 46 18.56 -15.47 38.49
N LEU A 47 18.78 -15.06 37.25
CA LEU A 47 20.11 -14.78 36.72
C LEU A 47 20.65 -13.43 37.20
N LYS A 48 21.98 -13.30 37.25
CA LYS A 48 22.68 -12.06 37.64
C LYS A 48 23.65 -11.61 36.54
N GLY A 49 24.05 -10.32 36.58
CA GLY A 49 25.09 -9.77 35.73
C GLY A 49 24.75 -9.82 34.23
N TRP A 50 25.66 -10.32 33.41
CA TRP A 50 25.54 -10.42 31.97
C TRP A 50 24.46 -11.43 31.54
N PHE A 51 24.32 -12.54 32.24
CA PHE A 51 23.26 -13.52 31.95
C PHE A 51 21.85 -12.94 32.14
N ARG A 52 21.65 -12.07 33.13
CA ARG A 52 20.39 -11.34 33.27
C ARG A 52 20.14 -10.36 32.13
N PHE A 53 21.19 -9.74 31.63
CA PHE A 53 21.11 -8.83 30.46
C PHE A 53 20.64 -9.59 29.21
N THR A 54 21.25 -10.73 28.90
CA THR A 54 20.87 -11.57 27.76
C THR A 54 19.47 -12.17 27.94
N ALA A 55 19.09 -12.58 29.15
CA ALA A 55 17.75 -13.06 29.46
C ALA A 55 16.67 -11.99 29.25
N CYS A 56 16.95 -10.72 29.56
CA CYS A 56 16.01 -9.63 29.28
C CYS A 56 15.79 -9.42 27.77
N ILE A 57 16.84 -9.57 26.95
CA ILE A 57 16.72 -9.48 25.48
C ILE A 57 15.92 -10.67 24.94
N ALA A 58 16.22 -11.88 25.42
CA ALA A 58 15.48 -13.09 25.07
C ALA A 58 14.01 -13.00 25.46
N PHE A 59 13.71 -12.47 26.66
CA PHE A 59 12.35 -12.20 27.11
C PHE A 59 11.62 -11.26 26.17
N SER A 60 12.26 -10.15 25.75
CA SER A 60 11.65 -9.20 24.81
C SER A 60 11.38 -9.84 23.45
N PHE A 61 12.26 -10.73 22.98
CA PHE A 61 12.05 -11.46 21.73
C PHE A 61 10.84 -12.41 21.82
N VAL A 62 10.77 -13.23 22.89
CA VAL A 62 9.65 -14.16 23.07
C VAL A 62 8.33 -13.41 23.32
N LEU A 63 8.38 -12.28 24.04
CA LEU A 63 7.23 -11.38 24.19
C LEU A 63 6.76 -10.82 22.83
N GLY A 64 7.69 -10.54 21.91
CA GLY A 64 7.37 -10.18 20.53
C GLY A 64 6.65 -11.31 19.78
N ILE A 65 7.10 -12.55 19.93
CA ILE A 65 6.42 -13.70 19.33
C ILE A 65 5.00 -13.83 19.88
N LEU A 66 4.80 -13.73 21.19
CA LEU A 66 3.48 -13.80 21.81
C LEU A 66 2.58 -12.66 21.31
N ALA A 67 3.08 -11.44 21.33
CA ALA A 67 2.33 -10.27 20.87
C ALA A 67 1.93 -10.38 19.40
N GLY A 68 2.85 -10.86 18.54
CA GLY A 68 2.60 -11.13 17.12
C GLY A 68 1.54 -12.22 16.94
N SER A 69 1.69 -13.36 17.63
CA SER A 69 0.72 -14.46 17.54
C SER A 69 -0.71 -14.02 17.88
N VAL A 70 -0.89 -13.25 18.95
CA VAL A 70 -2.21 -12.71 19.34
C VAL A 70 -2.75 -11.73 18.30
N ALA A 71 -1.91 -10.82 17.81
CA ALA A 71 -2.36 -9.71 16.97
C ALA A 71 -2.67 -10.14 15.53
N PHE A 72 -1.94 -11.11 14.98
CA PHE A 72 -2.17 -11.60 13.61
C PHE A 72 -3.22 -12.71 13.51
N HIS A 73 -3.59 -13.34 14.65
CA HIS A 73 -4.59 -14.40 14.70
C HIS A 73 -5.71 -14.07 15.72
N PRO A 74 -6.47 -12.96 15.49
CA PRO A 74 -7.61 -12.64 16.36
C PRO A 74 -8.69 -13.69 16.22
N ALA A 75 -9.45 -13.93 17.31
CA ALA A 75 -10.65 -14.73 17.25
C ALA A 75 -11.72 -13.99 16.42
N LEU A 76 -12.20 -14.61 15.35
CA LEU A 76 -13.18 -14.05 14.44
C LEU A 76 -14.53 -14.77 14.57
N PRO A 77 -15.68 -14.08 14.38
CA PRO A 77 -16.97 -14.72 14.28
C PRO A 77 -17.05 -15.59 13.02
N GLN A 78 -17.98 -16.53 12.98
CA GLN A 78 -18.19 -17.35 11.79
C GLN A 78 -18.68 -16.51 10.61
N GLU A 79 -18.30 -16.89 9.39
CA GLU A 79 -18.83 -16.27 8.18
C GLU A 79 -20.32 -16.58 8.04
N GLY A 80 -21.10 -15.63 7.58
CA GLY A 80 -22.55 -15.77 7.42
C GLY A 80 -23.29 -14.44 7.39
N GLN A 81 -24.62 -14.51 7.40
CA GLN A 81 -25.48 -13.33 7.40
C GLN A 81 -25.69 -12.83 8.82
N TYR A 82 -25.51 -11.53 9.00
CA TYR A 82 -25.68 -10.84 10.28
C TYR A 82 -26.47 -9.55 10.12
N LYS A 83 -27.26 -9.22 11.14
CA LYS A 83 -27.75 -7.87 11.33
C LYS A 83 -26.63 -7.06 11.98
N VAL A 84 -26.13 -6.09 11.24
CA VAL A 84 -24.98 -5.27 11.65
C VAL A 84 -25.46 -3.89 12.10
N GLN A 85 -24.91 -3.41 13.21
CA GLN A 85 -25.01 -2.01 13.63
C GLN A 85 -23.60 -1.52 13.94
N GLY A 86 -23.27 -0.30 13.51
CA GLY A 86 -21.95 0.27 13.74
C GLY A 86 -21.92 1.77 13.48
N VAL A 87 -20.86 2.44 13.93
CA VAL A 87 -20.65 3.87 13.75
C VAL A 87 -19.62 4.11 12.66
N ILE A 88 -19.92 4.95 11.68
CA ILE A 88 -19.00 5.34 10.62
C ILE A 88 -17.79 6.08 11.26
N SER A 89 -16.61 5.46 11.18
CA SER A 89 -15.42 5.94 11.89
C SER A 89 -14.44 6.73 11.02
N ASP A 90 -14.59 6.67 9.69
CA ASP A 90 -13.70 7.34 8.74
C ASP A 90 -14.52 7.91 7.58
N GLU A 91 -13.84 8.61 6.65
CA GLU A 91 -14.50 9.10 5.44
C GLU A 91 -15.06 7.94 4.61
N VAL A 92 -16.23 8.19 4.03
CA VAL A 92 -16.82 7.30 3.05
C VAL A 92 -16.07 7.47 1.75
N THR A 93 -15.57 6.38 1.21
CA THR A 93 -14.87 6.37 -0.07
C THR A 93 -15.72 5.69 -1.13
N THR A 94 -15.89 6.36 -2.26
CA THR A 94 -16.52 5.77 -3.45
C THR A 94 -15.42 5.27 -4.38
N GLY A 95 -15.52 4.01 -4.76
CA GLY A 95 -14.66 3.40 -5.79
C GLY A 95 -15.26 3.55 -7.18
N SER A 96 -14.59 2.98 -8.17
CA SER A 96 -15.12 2.86 -9.53
C SER A 96 -16.44 2.07 -9.51
N PHE A 97 -17.34 2.38 -10.42
CA PHE A 97 -18.63 1.68 -10.61
C PHE A 97 -19.57 1.69 -9.37
N GLY A 98 -19.65 2.83 -8.64
CA GLY A 98 -20.57 2.99 -7.52
C GLY A 98 -20.28 2.13 -6.29
N GLN A 99 -19.04 1.66 -6.12
CA GLN A 99 -18.63 0.92 -4.95
C GLN A 99 -18.43 1.83 -3.74
N TYR A 100 -19.20 1.63 -2.67
CA TYR A 100 -19.01 2.30 -1.38
C TYR A 100 -18.13 1.46 -0.47
N ARG A 101 -17.20 2.13 0.23
CA ARG A 101 -16.24 1.52 1.16
C ARG A 101 -16.22 2.33 2.45
N ILE A 102 -16.65 1.71 3.55
CA ILE A 102 -16.90 2.37 4.82
C ILE A 102 -16.23 1.61 5.96
N ALA A 103 -15.45 2.32 6.77
CA ALA A 103 -14.92 1.77 8.01
C ALA A 103 -15.90 2.01 9.16
N LEU A 104 -16.22 0.97 9.91
CA LEU A 104 -17.12 1.00 11.06
C LEU A 104 -16.36 0.72 12.35
N SER A 105 -16.70 1.47 13.39
CA SER A 105 -16.33 1.22 14.80
C SER A 105 -17.58 0.91 15.61
N ASP A 106 -17.38 0.49 16.88
CA ASP A 106 -18.48 0.14 17.80
C ASP A 106 -19.48 -0.84 17.18
N VAL A 107 -18.93 -1.89 16.53
CA VAL A 107 -19.69 -2.85 15.74
C VAL A 107 -20.47 -3.80 16.64
N HIS A 108 -21.73 -4.03 16.32
CA HIS A 108 -22.60 -5.04 16.93
C HIS A 108 -23.08 -6.01 15.84
N LEU A 109 -22.98 -7.31 16.12
CA LEU A 109 -23.43 -8.40 15.25
C LEU A 109 -24.59 -9.09 15.96
N ASP A 110 -25.78 -9.08 15.38
CA ASP A 110 -27.03 -9.58 15.99
C ASP A 110 -27.25 -9.07 17.43
N GLY A 111 -26.95 -7.76 17.65
CA GLY A 111 -27.06 -7.08 18.94
C GLY A 111 -25.93 -7.38 19.94
N ARG A 112 -24.96 -8.22 19.62
CA ARG A 112 -23.79 -8.51 20.48
C ARG A 112 -22.62 -7.63 20.09
N PRO A 113 -21.91 -6.99 21.05
CA PRO A 113 -20.77 -6.17 20.77
C PRO A 113 -19.61 -7.00 20.21
N PHE A 114 -18.96 -6.51 19.15
CA PHE A 114 -17.79 -7.09 18.53
C PHE A 114 -16.54 -6.26 18.87
N ALA A 115 -15.48 -6.93 19.35
CA ALA A 115 -14.24 -6.27 19.75
C ALA A 115 -13.31 -6.02 18.54
N GLY A 116 -13.71 -5.15 17.63
CA GLY A 116 -12.94 -4.77 16.45
C GLY A 116 -13.73 -3.90 15.49
N GLY A 117 -13.03 -3.29 14.53
CA GLY A 117 -13.67 -2.59 13.43
C GLY A 117 -14.15 -3.52 12.34
N ALA A 118 -15.07 -3.05 11.52
CA ALA A 118 -15.53 -3.73 10.32
C ALA A 118 -15.34 -2.86 9.08
N TYR A 119 -15.17 -3.50 7.94
CA TYR A 119 -15.06 -2.84 6.64
C TYR A 119 -16.27 -3.20 5.80
N TRP A 120 -17.20 -2.26 5.67
CA TRP A 120 -18.44 -2.45 4.95
C TRP A 120 -18.29 -2.01 3.50
N THR A 121 -18.66 -2.89 2.58
CA THR A 121 -18.66 -2.65 1.13
C THR A 121 -20.02 -2.97 0.56
N PHE A 122 -20.56 -2.06 -0.27
CA PHE A 122 -21.77 -2.30 -1.08
C PHE A 122 -21.66 -1.52 -2.39
N TYR A 123 -22.54 -1.79 -3.34
CA TYR A 123 -22.63 -1.10 -4.61
C TYR A 123 -23.96 -0.38 -4.72
N SER A 124 -23.94 0.86 -5.18
CA SER A 124 -25.12 1.68 -5.46
C SER A 124 -24.82 2.65 -6.58
N ASP A 125 -25.80 2.84 -7.47
CA ASP A 125 -25.77 3.89 -8.50
C ASP A 125 -26.29 5.23 -7.98
N ILE A 126 -26.79 5.26 -6.73
CA ILE A 126 -27.34 6.44 -6.08
C ILE A 126 -26.26 7.03 -5.14
N GLU A 127 -26.16 8.35 -5.12
CA GLU A 127 -25.30 9.04 -4.17
C GLU A 127 -25.97 9.10 -2.79
N HIS A 128 -25.27 8.53 -1.79
CA HIS A 128 -25.73 8.48 -0.39
C HIS A 128 -25.07 9.60 0.44
N SER A 129 -25.62 10.81 0.36
CA SER A 129 -25.15 11.96 1.11
C SER A 129 -25.38 11.87 2.62
N GLU A 130 -26.23 10.96 3.09
CA GLU A 130 -26.53 10.69 4.49
C GLU A 130 -25.43 9.87 5.20
N LEU A 131 -24.54 9.22 4.47
CA LEU A 131 -23.42 8.43 5.02
C LEU A 131 -22.30 9.35 5.51
N ILE A 132 -22.50 9.97 6.64
CA ILE A 132 -21.58 10.95 7.22
C ILE A 132 -20.79 10.33 8.38
N PRO A 133 -19.47 10.57 8.51
CA PRO A 133 -18.69 10.12 9.65
C PRO A 133 -19.30 10.51 10.99
N GLY A 134 -19.39 9.56 11.92
CA GLY A 134 -20.01 9.74 13.24
C GLY A 134 -21.46 9.33 13.33
N LYS A 135 -22.16 9.05 12.22
CA LYS A 135 -23.51 8.48 12.22
C LYS A 135 -23.46 6.97 12.47
N SER A 136 -24.52 6.45 13.06
CA SER A 136 -24.76 5.00 13.22
C SER A 136 -25.51 4.47 12.01
N VAL A 137 -25.08 3.32 11.54
CA VAL A 137 -25.73 2.60 10.43
C VAL A 137 -26.21 1.23 10.90
N SER A 138 -27.37 0.80 10.40
CA SER A 138 -27.90 -0.55 10.64
C SER A 138 -28.37 -1.16 9.33
N PHE A 139 -27.89 -2.38 9.02
CA PHE A 139 -28.13 -3.08 7.76
C PHE A 139 -27.95 -4.60 7.93
N GLN A 140 -28.33 -5.36 6.92
CA GLN A 140 -27.99 -6.77 6.83
C GLN A 140 -26.79 -6.96 5.90
N ALA A 141 -25.81 -7.76 6.33
CA ALA A 141 -24.62 -8.04 5.55
C ALA A 141 -24.11 -9.47 5.71
N SER A 142 -23.47 -9.96 4.67
CA SER A 142 -22.66 -11.17 4.71
C SER A 142 -21.29 -10.84 5.27
N LEU A 143 -20.94 -11.46 6.39
CA LEU A 143 -19.62 -11.34 7.00
C LEU A 143 -18.66 -12.27 6.27
N TYR A 144 -17.50 -11.74 5.92
CA TYR A 144 -16.38 -12.50 5.37
C TYR A 144 -15.06 -12.15 6.08
N HIS A 145 -14.14 -13.09 6.08
CA HIS A 145 -12.79 -12.85 6.61
C HIS A 145 -11.88 -12.28 5.50
N PRO A 146 -11.34 -11.06 5.68
CA PRO A 146 -10.40 -10.48 4.72
C PRO A 146 -9.22 -11.42 4.45
N ARG A 147 -8.91 -11.65 3.18
CA ARG A 147 -7.81 -12.52 2.78
C ARG A 147 -6.48 -11.78 2.76
N GLY A 148 -5.38 -12.53 2.83
CA GLY A 148 -4.02 -12.03 2.65
C GLY A 148 -3.72 -11.65 1.20
N ALA A 149 -2.44 -11.57 0.84
CA ALA A 149 -2.07 -11.40 -0.56
C ALA A 149 -2.46 -12.65 -1.35
N GLU A 150 -3.23 -12.48 -2.39
CA GLU A 150 -3.68 -13.56 -3.30
C GLU A 150 -2.79 -13.65 -4.55
N ASN A 151 -1.92 -12.68 -4.75
CA ASN A 151 -1.04 -12.58 -5.91
C ASN A 151 0.44 -12.45 -5.48
N PRO A 152 1.40 -12.93 -6.28
CA PRO A 152 2.81 -12.66 -6.08
C PRO A 152 3.07 -11.15 -6.04
N ASP A 153 3.80 -10.69 -5.04
CA ASP A 153 4.10 -9.25 -4.82
C ASP A 153 2.84 -8.37 -4.68
N GLY A 154 1.68 -8.98 -4.45
CA GLY A 154 0.39 -8.33 -4.35
C GLY A 154 0.16 -7.63 -3.00
N TYR A 155 -0.83 -6.75 -2.98
CA TYR A 155 -1.25 -6.02 -1.79
C TYR A 155 -1.91 -6.96 -0.77
N ASN A 156 -1.43 -6.94 0.48
CA ASN A 156 -2.02 -7.71 1.58
C ASN A 156 -3.17 -6.94 2.24
N PHE A 157 -4.38 -7.12 1.72
CA PHE A 157 -5.57 -6.40 2.18
C PHE A 157 -5.89 -6.70 3.65
N ARG A 158 -5.83 -7.97 4.08
CA ARG A 158 -6.05 -8.37 5.47
C ARG A 158 -5.12 -7.62 6.42
N GLU A 159 -3.84 -7.59 6.10
CA GLU A 159 -2.84 -6.96 6.96
C GLU A 159 -3.05 -5.43 7.04
N SER A 160 -3.41 -4.80 5.94
CA SER A 160 -3.75 -3.38 5.89
C SER A 160 -4.96 -3.04 6.78
N LEU A 161 -5.99 -3.89 6.77
CA LEU A 161 -7.15 -3.74 7.64
C LEU A 161 -6.79 -3.97 9.12
N LEU A 162 -6.01 -5.03 9.43
CA LEU A 162 -5.51 -5.29 10.78
C LEU A 162 -4.71 -4.11 11.35
N GLN A 163 -3.88 -3.45 10.53
CA GLN A 163 -3.14 -2.25 10.92
C GLN A 163 -4.06 -1.09 11.32
N ARG A 164 -5.29 -1.05 10.82
CA ARG A 164 -6.34 -0.06 11.14
C ARG A 164 -7.27 -0.53 12.27
N GLY A 165 -7.04 -1.73 12.83
CA GLY A 165 -7.91 -2.32 13.84
C GLY A 165 -9.22 -2.89 13.28
N ILE A 166 -9.29 -3.10 11.99
CA ILE A 166 -10.44 -3.68 11.28
C ILE A 166 -10.18 -5.18 11.12
N LEU A 167 -11.09 -5.99 11.66
CA LEU A 167 -10.91 -7.44 11.74
C LEU A 167 -11.76 -8.22 10.74
N ILE A 168 -12.92 -7.69 10.37
CA ILE A 168 -13.91 -8.36 9.52
C ILE A 168 -14.29 -7.48 8.33
N GLY A 169 -14.65 -8.13 7.22
CA GLY A 169 -15.29 -7.53 6.09
C GLY A 169 -16.80 -7.81 6.10
N LEU A 170 -17.57 -6.85 5.60
CA LEU A 170 -19.02 -6.93 5.48
C LEU A 170 -19.41 -6.59 4.04
N TYR A 171 -20.15 -7.48 3.42
CA TYR A 171 -20.71 -7.25 2.10
C TYR A 171 -22.23 -7.12 2.21
N GLY A 172 -22.75 -5.94 1.95
CA GLY A 172 -24.16 -5.62 2.10
C GLY A 172 -24.80 -5.19 0.78
N LYS A 173 -26.14 -5.02 0.83
CA LYS A 173 -26.92 -4.38 -0.21
C LYS A 173 -27.09 -2.90 0.10
N ASP A 174 -27.67 -2.16 -0.83
CA ASP A 174 -28.06 -0.75 -0.70
C ASP A 174 -29.36 -0.57 0.13
N GLU A 175 -29.51 -1.35 1.19
CA GLU A 175 -30.65 -1.31 2.12
C GLU A 175 -30.10 -1.10 3.53
N PHE A 176 -30.09 0.14 4.01
CA PHE A 176 -29.60 0.50 5.34
C PHE A 176 -30.37 1.64 5.96
N THR A 177 -30.24 1.79 7.26
CA THR A 177 -30.80 2.95 8.01
C THR A 177 -29.68 3.73 8.64
N VAL A 178 -29.75 5.06 8.55
CA VAL A 178 -28.77 5.99 9.15
C VAL A 178 -29.45 6.74 10.29
N GLN A 179 -28.84 6.73 11.44
CA GLN A 179 -29.36 7.39 12.66
C GLN A 179 -28.24 8.07 13.44
N ASP A 180 -28.59 8.92 14.37
CA ASP A 180 -27.64 9.39 15.37
C ASP A 180 -27.29 8.24 16.33
N PRO A 181 -26.02 8.10 16.78
CA PRO A 181 -25.63 7.01 17.66
C PRO A 181 -26.37 7.12 19.00
N GLU A 182 -27.01 6.02 19.44
CA GLU A 182 -27.75 5.96 20.71
C GLU A 182 -26.85 6.18 21.94
N LYS A 183 -25.59 5.77 21.83
CA LYS A 183 -24.57 5.91 22.88
C LYS A 183 -23.44 6.79 22.38
N PHE A 184 -22.83 7.53 23.30
CA PHE A 184 -21.65 8.32 22.98
C PHE A 184 -20.52 7.41 22.50
N SER A 185 -20.09 7.62 21.25
CA SER A 185 -18.95 6.98 20.63
C SER A 185 -17.80 7.97 20.51
N LEU A 186 -16.70 7.74 21.19
CA LEU A 186 -15.53 8.61 21.12
C LEU A 186 -14.95 8.68 19.69
N PRO A 187 -14.76 7.55 18.97
CA PRO A 187 -14.37 7.59 17.56
C PRO A 187 -15.35 8.35 16.68
N GLY A 188 -16.65 8.11 16.84
CA GLY A 188 -17.71 8.81 16.10
C GLY A 188 -17.73 10.31 16.36
N PHE A 189 -17.56 10.75 17.62
CA PHE A 189 -17.44 12.16 17.96
C PHE A 189 -16.29 12.85 17.22
N PHE A 190 -15.08 12.25 17.24
CA PHE A 190 -13.92 12.83 16.56
C PHE A 190 -14.05 12.76 15.04
N ALA A 191 -14.66 11.72 14.49
CA ALA A 191 -14.94 11.62 13.07
C ALA A 191 -15.90 12.74 12.60
N SER A 192 -17.01 12.96 13.34
CA SER A 192 -17.95 14.05 13.07
C SER A 192 -17.29 15.43 13.22
N LEU A 193 -16.50 15.63 14.29
CA LEU A 193 -15.78 16.89 14.49
C LEU A 193 -14.78 17.17 13.36
N ARG A 194 -14.01 16.15 12.95
CA ARG A 194 -13.06 16.24 11.83
C ARG A 194 -13.77 16.65 10.54
N HIS A 195 -14.89 16.01 10.23
CA HIS A 195 -15.68 16.30 9.04
C HIS A 195 -16.22 17.74 9.06
N ARG A 196 -16.83 18.18 10.16
CA ARG A 196 -17.34 19.55 10.32
C ARG A 196 -16.25 20.62 10.18
N LEU A 197 -15.08 20.39 10.75
CA LEU A 197 -13.93 21.31 10.61
C LEU A 197 -13.44 21.37 9.16
N SER A 198 -13.35 20.23 8.49
CA SER A 198 -12.99 20.16 7.08
C SER A 198 -13.95 20.95 6.20
N ASP A 199 -15.26 20.72 6.36
CA ASP A 199 -16.30 21.45 5.62
C ASP A 199 -16.23 22.96 5.85
N ALA A 200 -15.98 23.36 7.11
CA ALA A 200 -15.82 24.78 7.43
C ALA A 200 -14.58 25.38 6.77
N MET A 201 -13.46 24.64 6.71
CA MET A 201 -12.25 25.09 6.01
C MET A 201 -12.46 25.16 4.49
N ILE A 202 -13.13 24.19 3.89
CA ILE A 202 -13.44 24.19 2.45
C ILE A 202 -14.35 25.36 2.11
N ARG A 203 -15.41 25.62 2.90
CA ARG A 203 -16.29 26.77 2.69
C ARG A 203 -15.58 28.12 2.85
N SER A 204 -14.63 28.22 3.79
CA SER A 204 -13.92 29.46 4.09
C SER A 204 -12.77 29.78 3.13
N LEU A 205 -12.00 28.75 2.71
CA LEU A 205 -10.76 28.90 1.94
C LEU A 205 -10.89 28.52 0.46
N GLY A 206 -12.05 27.97 0.07
CA GLY A 206 -12.28 27.41 -1.26
C GLY A 206 -11.88 25.93 -1.33
N ASN A 207 -12.34 25.27 -2.40
CA ASN A 207 -12.24 23.80 -2.51
C ASN A 207 -10.78 23.30 -2.48
N GLU A 208 -9.91 23.80 -3.33
CA GLU A 208 -8.51 23.36 -3.42
C GLU A 208 -7.77 23.63 -2.09
N THR A 209 -7.74 24.88 -1.65
CA THR A 209 -6.99 25.30 -0.46
C THR A 209 -7.55 24.65 0.83
N GLY A 210 -8.88 24.58 0.96
CA GLY A 210 -9.54 23.96 2.10
C GLY A 210 -9.31 22.45 2.16
N SER A 211 -9.31 21.76 1.03
CA SER A 211 -8.98 20.34 0.93
C SER A 211 -7.53 20.05 1.36
N TYR A 212 -6.58 20.86 0.88
CA TYR A 212 -5.18 20.75 1.31
C TYR A 212 -5.00 21.07 2.80
N ALA A 213 -5.66 22.10 3.30
CA ALA A 213 -5.64 22.42 4.72
C ALA A 213 -6.21 21.29 5.58
N SER A 214 -7.33 20.68 5.16
CA SER A 214 -7.95 19.52 5.82
C SER A 214 -7.03 18.29 5.77
N ALA A 215 -6.38 18.04 4.65
CA ALA A 215 -5.42 16.95 4.53
C ALA A 215 -4.21 17.12 5.47
N LEU A 216 -3.63 18.32 5.51
CA LEU A 216 -2.42 18.61 6.29
C LEU A 216 -2.70 18.75 7.80
N LEU A 217 -3.84 19.29 8.21
CA LEU A 217 -4.16 19.48 9.64
C LEU A 217 -4.96 18.34 10.25
N LEU A 218 -5.91 17.77 9.50
CA LEU A 218 -6.87 16.78 9.99
C LEU A 218 -6.59 15.36 9.48
N GLY A 219 -5.65 15.21 8.55
CA GLY A 219 -5.25 13.91 8.00
C GLY A 219 -6.14 13.36 6.89
N MET A 220 -7.03 14.18 6.32
CA MET A 220 -8.02 13.80 5.29
C MET A 220 -7.39 13.76 3.90
N ARG A 221 -6.53 12.77 3.64
CA ARG A 221 -5.76 12.65 2.39
C ARG A 221 -6.60 12.29 1.16
N SER A 222 -7.77 11.70 1.36
CA SER A 222 -8.75 11.39 0.32
C SER A 222 -9.17 12.64 -0.47
N LEU A 223 -9.16 13.82 0.18
CA LEU A 223 -9.50 15.10 -0.45
C LEU A 223 -8.45 15.62 -1.43
N ILE A 224 -7.24 15.05 -1.43
CA ILE A 224 -6.17 15.47 -2.37
C ILE A 224 -6.32 14.68 -3.68
N PRO A 225 -6.34 15.36 -4.85
CA PRO A 225 -6.39 14.69 -6.14
C PRO A 225 -5.28 13.65 -6.33
N SER A 226 -5.56 12.57 -7.04
CA SER A 226 -4.60 11.49 -7.31
C SER A 226 -3.35 12.00 -8.02
N GLU A 227 -3.52 12.89 -8.99
CA GLU A 227 -2.42 13.52 -9.73
C GLU A 227 -1.44 14.27 -8.83
N ASP A 228 -1.96 15.03 -7.85
CA ASP A 228 -1.12 15.75 -6.90
C ASP A 228 -0.37 14.77 -5.98
N ARG A 229 -1.06 13.74 -5.48
CA ARG A 229 -0.41 12.70 -4.66
C ARG A 229 0.74 12.03 -5.41
N GLN A 230 0.58 11.78 -6.71
CA GLN A 230 1.62 11.21 -7.56
C GLN A 230 2.76 12.19 -7.77
N ALA A 231 2.50 13.49 -8.05
CA ALA A 231 3.53 14.51 -8.19
C ALA A 231 4.40 14.59 -6.93
N PHE A 232 3.78 14.63 -5.73
CA PHE A 232 4.52 14.58 -4.46
C PHE A 232 5.33 13.29 -4.29
N SER A 233 4.78 12.15 -4.72
CA SER A 233 5.46 10.86 -4.65
C SER A 233 6.67 10.78 -5.59
N ARG A 234 6.53 11.22 -6.84
CA ARG A 234 7.63 11.27 -7.83
C ARG A 234 8.80 12.15 -7.36
N LEU A 235 8.49 13.23 -6.64
CA LEU A 235 9.49 14.13 -6.06
C LEU A 235 10.09 13.63 -4.74
N GLY A 236 9.58 12.51 -4.17
CA GLY A 236 10.05 11.95 -2.90
C GLY A 236 9.60 12.72 -1.65
N ILE A 237 8.59 13.58 -1.79
CA ILE A 237 8.08 14.44 -0.72
C ILE A 237 6.64 14.10 -0.31
N ALA A 238 6.15 12.91 -0.65
CA ALA A 238 4.82 12.43 -0.27
C ALA A 238 4.55 12.46 1.26
N HIS A 239 5.61 12.41 2.08
CA HIS A 239 5.53 12.54 3.52
C HIS A 239 5.01 13.90 4.00
N ILE A 240 5.09 14.95 3.17
CA ILE A 240 4.52 16.28 3.46
C ILE A 240 2.99 16.21 3.50
N LEU A 241 2.36 15.43 2.62
CA LEU A 241 0.91 15.26 2.57
C LEU A 241 0.33 14.47 3.74
N SER A 242 1.18 13.93 4.60
CA SER A 242 0.73 13.24 5.80
C SER A 242 0.93 14.08 7.04
N VAL A 243 -0.01 14.04 7.98
CA VAL A 243 0.23 14.61 9.30
C VAL A 243 1.43 13.88 9.90
N SER A 244 2.53 14.61 10.07
CA SER A 244 3.83 14.06 10.44
C SER A 244 4.33 14.66 11.77
N GLY A 245 5.47 14.18 12.24
CA GLY A 245 6.14 14.76 13.41
C GLY A 245 6.44 16.26 13.27
N PHE A 246 6.57 16.77 12.05
CA PHE A 246 6.73 18.19 11.78
C PHE A 246 5.46 18.99 12.12
N HIS A 247 4.28 18.49 11.73
CA HIS A 247 2.97 19.11 12.06
C HIS A 247 2.73 19.16 13.57
N VAL A 248 3.01 18.03 14.25
CA VAL A 248 2.94 17.98 15.72
C VAL A 248 3.95 18.93 16.35
N GLY A 249 5.15 19.05 15.78
CA GLY A 249 6.18 19.97 16.23
C GLY A 249 5.78 21.44 16.13
N VAL A 250 5.12 21.84 15.02
CA VAL A 250 4.58 23.18 14.83
C VAL A 250 3.50 23.48 15.89
N LEU A 251 2.54 22.54 16.08
CA LEU A 251 1.50 22.67 17.10
C LEU A 251 2.12 22.86 18.51
N ILE A 252 3.08 22.01 18.87
CA ILE A 252 3.78 22.15 20.18
C ILE A 252 4.57 23.45 20.26
N GLY A 253 5.14 23.94 19.16
CA GLY A 253 5.81 25.24 19.11
C GLY A 253 4.89 26.38 19.46
N ILE A 254 3.68 26.40 18.86
CA ILE A 254 2.62 27.38 19.16
C ILE A 254 2.23 27.30 20.65
N LEU A 255 1.98 26.10 21.15
CA LEU A 255 1.61 25.88 22.54
C LEU A 255 2.72 26.25 23.54
N ASN A 256 3.98 25.98 23.19
CA ASN A 256 5.11 26.36 24.00
C ASN A 256 5.18 27.88 24.18
N LEU A 257 4.94 28.63 23.09
CA LEU A 257 4.88 30.09 23.15
C LEU A 257 3.73 30.53 24.09
N LEU A 258 2.54 29.96 23.93
CA LEU A 258 1.39 30.25 24.77
C LEU A 258 1.65 29.92 26.25
N PHE A 259 2.20 28.74 26.56
CA PHE A 259 2.51 28.33 27.93
C PHE A 259 3.66 29.12 28.55
N HIS A 260 4.55 29.67 27.74
CA HIS A 260 5.57 30.60 28.21
C HIS A 260 4.97 31.94 28.61
N LEU A 261 4.06 32.47 27.79
CA LEU A 261 3.30 33.70 28.10
C LEU A 261 2.46 33.54 29.37
N LEU A 262 1.80 32.40 29.55
CA LEU A 262 0.98 32.06 30.70
C LEU A 262 1.79 31.66 31.96
N LYS A 263 3.14 31.56 31.85
CA LYS A 263 4.06 31.18 32.94
C LYS A 263 3.68 29.90 33.68
N LEU A 264 3.14 28.90 32.95
CA LEU A 264 2.68 27.63 33.53
C LEU A 264 3.86 26.81 34.11
N ARG A 265 3.63 26.10 35.23
CA ARG A 265 4.59 25.17 35.83
C ARG A 265 4.85 23.98 34.90
N GLN A 266 6.06 23.42 34.92
CA GLN A 266 6.47 22.36 33.99
C GLN A 266 5.59 21.10 34.06
N GLY A 267 5.19 20.65 35.26
CA GLY A 267 4.29 19.49 35.40
C GLY A 267 2.91 19.73 34.79
N VAL A 268 2.37 20.94 34.97
CA VAL A 268 1.10 21.34 34.36
C VAL A 268 1.21 21.35 32.83
N ARG A 269 2.33 21.87 32.27
CA ARG A 269 2.59 21.84 30.83
C ARG A 269 2.59 20.38 30.28
N LEU A 270 3.24 19.44 30.99
CA LEU A 270 3.29 18.04 30.56
C LEU A 270 1.91 17.42 30.49
N ALA A 271 1.06 17.65 31.51
CA ALA A 271 -0.32 17.17 31.51
C ALA A 271 -1.13 17.76 30.32
N PHE A 272 -1.01 19.06 30.09
CA PHE A 272 -1.65 19.72 28.94
C PHE A 272 -1.19 19.16 27.61
N TYR A 273 0.14 18.93 27.43
CA TYR A 273 0.64 18.31 26.21
C TYR A 273 0.09 16.91 26.00
N GLY A 274 0.02 16.09 27.06
CA GLY A 274 -0.55 14.74 26.96
C GLY A 274 -2.00 14.75 26.51
N ILE A 275 -2.83 15.58 27.15
CA ILE A 275 -4.26 15.71 26.83
C ILE A 275 -4.45 16.23 25.39
N LEU A 276 -3.74 17.29 25.03
CA LEU A 276 -3.90 17.95 23.74
C LEU A 276 -3.37 17.09 22.59
N LEU A 277 -2.26 16.38 22.78
CA LEU A 277 -1.73 15.46 21.79
C LEU A 277 -2.64 14.24 21.61
N PHE A 278 -3.25 13.75 22.70
CA PHE A 278 -4.27 12.70 22.59
C PHE A 278 -5.51 13.21 21.81
N PHE A 279 -5.99 14.41 22.12
CA PHE A 279 -7.09 15.05 21.40
C PHE A 279 -6.76 15.22 19.91
N TYR A 280 -5.57 15.73 19.60
CA TYR A 280 -5.13 15.93 18.22
C TYR A 280 -4.92 14.60 17.47
N ALA A 281 -4.37 13.59 18.12
CA ALA A 281 -4.26 12.25 17.53
C ALA A 281 -5.65 11.66 17.22
N SER A 282 -6.60 11.81 18.12
CA SER A 282 -8.00 11.38 17.92
C SER A 282 -8.68 12.15 16.79
N LEU A 283 -8.46 13.47 16.71
CA LEU A 283 -8.95 14.29 15.61
C LEU A 283 -8.37 13.89 14.25
N CYS A 284 -7.10 13.46 14.20
CA CYS A 284 -6.47 12.91 12.99
C CYS A 284 -6.78 11.42 12.75
N GLY A 285 -7.84 10.86 13.35
CA GLY A 285 -8.24 9.48 13.20
C GLY A 285 -7.24 8.47 13.76
N MET A 286 -6.56 8.81 14.87
CA MET A 286 -5.53 7.98 15.50
C MET A 286 -4.45 7.50 14.52
N SER A 287 -4.13 8.34 13.53
CA SER A 287 -3.15 8.00 12.50
C SER A 287 -1.78 7.69 13.11
N GLN A 288 -1.16 6.63 12.67
CA GLN A 288 0.10 6.11 13.23
C GLN A 288 1.25 7.14 13.27
N PRO A 289 1.47 7.98 12.24
CA PRO A 289 2.50 9.02 12.31
C PRO A 289 2.28 10.02 13.44
N VAL A 290 1.01 10.40 13.69
CA VAL A 290 0.66 11.35 14.77
C VAL A 290 0.88 10.73 16.14
N ILE A 291 0.46 9.47 16.34
CA ILE A 291 0.67 8.73 17.60
C ILE A 291 2.17 8.65 17.91
N ARG A 292 3.00 8.28 16.93
CA ARG A 292 4.46 8.18 17.11
C ARG A 292 5.08 9.53 17.47
N ALA A 293 4.72 10.57 16.73
CA ALA A 293 5.23 11.90 16.98
C ALA A 293 4.83 12.40 18.38
N SER A 294 3.58 12.19 18.74
CA SER A 294 3.04 12.55 20.06
C SER A 294 3.78 11.80 21.18
N LEU A 295 3.97 10.49 21.03
CA LEU A 295 4.68 9.67 22.00
C LEU A 295 6.14 10.11 22.16
N LEU A 296 6.88 10.31 21.06
CA LEU A 296 8.27 10.79 21.09
C LEU A 296 8.39 12.15 21.76
N MET A 297 7.42 13.05 21.50
CA MET A 297 7.38 14.38 22.14
C MET A 297 7.11 14.30 23.63
N VAL A 298 6.12 13.52 24.08
CA VAL A 298 5.82 13.33 25.50
C VAL A 298 7.03 12.73 26.23
N LEU A 299 7.63 11.65 25.70
CA LEU A 299 8.83 11.05 26.27
C LEU A 299 10.04 12.00 26.32
N GLY A 300 10.19 12.85 25.29
CA GLY A 300 11.24 13.87 25.24
C GLY A 300 11.04 14.98 26.29
N LEU A 301 9.81 15.43 26.48
CA LEU A 301 9.44 16.44 27.48
C LEU A 301 9.59 15.90 28.91
N GLU A 302 9.12 14.67 29.16
CA GLU A 302 9.30 13.98 30.45
C GLU A 302 10.78 13.86 30.83
N GLY A 303 11.62 13.48 29.83
CA GLY A 303 13.08 13.41 30.07
C GLY A 303 13.71 14.73 30.50
N ARG A 304 13.22 15.87 29.96
CA ARG A 304 13.66 17.22 30.37
C ARG A 304 13.19 17.58 31.77
N ILE A 305 11.93 17.29 32.12
CA ILE A 305 11.36 17.57 33.44
C ILE A 305 12.06 16.79 34.54
N LEU A 306 12.39 15.51 34.25
CA LEU A 306 13.09 14.65 35.20
C LEU A 306 14.61 14.90 35.27
N ASN A 307 15.12 15.92 34.57
CA ASN A 307 16.56 16.24 34.46
C ASN A 307 17.43 15.02 34.10
N ARG A 308 16.86 14.10 33.30
CA ARG A 308 17.57 12.90 32.82
C ARG A 308 17.95 13.09 31.36
N PRO A 309 19.22 13.39 31.03
CA PRO A 309 19.67 13.48 29.65
C PRO A 309 19.48 12.11 28.97
N ARG A 310 18.61 12.04 27.97
CA ARG A 310 18.37 10.81 27.19
C ARG A 310 18.98 11.00 25.80
N SER A 311 19.70 10.00 25.32
CA SER A 311 20.12 9.99 23.93
C SER A 311 18.90 9.76 23.03
N GLY A 312 18.93 10.32 21.81
CA GLY A 312 17.85 10.11 20.83
C GLY A 312 17.56 8.63 20.57
N LEU A 313 18.61 7.78 20.64
CA LEU A 313 18.46 6.32 20.49
C LEU A 313 17.61 5.70 21.61
N HIS A 314 17.75 6.14 22.85
CA HIS A 314 16.93 5.63 23.97
C HIS A 314 15.47 6.08 23.85
N LEU A 315 15.23 7.33 23.43
CA LEU A 315 13.87 7.82 23.20
C LEU A 315 13.18 7.03 22.05
N LEU A 316 13.90 6.84 20.96
CA LEU A 316 13.43 6.05 19.83
C LEU A 316 13.11 4.61 20.25
N SER A 317 14.01 3.97 21.02
CA SER A 317 13.84 2.60 21.50
C SER A 317 12.65 2.47 22.49
N ALA A 318 12.44 3.47 23.34
CA ALA A 318 11.29 3.49 24.25
C ALA A 318 9.97 3.60 23.47
N ALA A 319 9.91 4.52 22.51
CA ALA A 319 8.74 4.67 21.66
C ALA A 319 8.47 3.39 20.85
N LEU A 320 9.52 2.81 20.26
CA LEU A 320 9.45 1.55 19.52
C LEU A 320 8.88 0.42 20.38
N PHE A 321 9.43 0.25 21.59
CA PHE A 321 9.00 -0.78 22.52
C PHE A 321 7.53 -0.63 22.92
N ILE A 322 7.10 0.59 23.27
CA ILE A 322 5.71 0.88 23.65
C ILE A 322 4.76 0.63 22.47
N MET A 323 5.11 1.12 21.29
CA MET A 323 4.23 0.98 20.12
C MET A 323 4.06 -0.46 19.68
N VAL A 324 5.13 -1.26 19.70
CA VAL A 324 5.05 -2.68 19.34
C VAL A 324 4.21 -3.46 20.33
N LEU A 325 4.24 -3.11 21.63
CA LEU A 325 3.36 -3.74 22.64
C LEU A 325 1.89 -3.34 22.45
N LEU A 326 1.61 -2.08 22.08
CA LEU A 326 0.25 -1.61 21.88
C LEU A 326 -0.38 -2.11 20.58
N SER A 327 0.41 -2.23 19.53
CA SER A 327 -0.06 -2.67 18.21
C SER A 327 1.07 -3.38 17.44
N PRO A 328 1.28 -4.68 17.66
CA PRO A 328 2.35 -5.44 17.03
C PRO A 328 2.25 -5.48 15.50
N VAL A 329 1.03 -5.47 14.96
CA VAL A 329 0.78 -5.49 13.50
C VAL A 329 1.41 -4.30 12.80
N GLN A 330 1.60 -3.17 13.49
CA GLN A 330 2.20 -1.96 12.90
C GLN A 330 3.65 -2.15 12.43
N VAL A 331 4.37 -3.13 12.96
CA VAL A 331 5.76 -3.42 12.56
C VAL A 331 5.88 -3.68 11.06
N THR A 332 4.86 -4.26 10.45
CA THR A 332 4.82 -4.57 9.01
C THR A 332 4.36 -3.39 8.16
N SER A 333 3.82 -2.32 8.76
CA SER A 333 3.33 -1.16 8.00
C SER A 333 4.46 -0.30 7.44
N ALA A 334 4.29 0.16 6.20
CA ALA A 334 5.21 1.10 5.56
C ALA A 334 5.43 2.36 6.41
N SER A 335 4.34 2.92 6.95
CA SER A 335 4.38 4.13 7.76
C SER A 335 5.23 3.96 9.04
N PHE A 336 5.16 2.79 9.69
CA PHE A 336 5.97 2.48 10.86
C PHE A 336 7.44 2.36 10.47
N GLN A 337 7.78 1.53 9.50
CA GLN A 337 9.15 1.28 9.07
C GLN A 337 9.83 2.56 8.57
N LEU A 338 9.17 3.32 7.70
CA LEU A 338 9.70 4.60 7.21
C LEU A 338 10.01 5.57 8.35
N THR A 339 9.10 5.72 9.34
CA THR A 339 9.33 6.67 10.43
C THR A 339 10.49 6.25 11.33
N PHE A 340 10.54 4.99 11.77
CA PHE A 340 11.61 4.53 12.67
C PHE A 340 12.97 4.52 11.97
N CYS A 341 13.02 4.13 10.70
CA CYS A 341 14.24 4.15 9.89
C CYS A 341 14.72 5.59 9.60
N ALA A 342 13.81 6.53 9.30
CA ALA A 342 14.15 7.94 9.12
C ALA A 342 14.74 8.55 10.40
N VAL A 343 14.09 8.33 11.56
CA VAL A 343 14.57 8.85 12.85
C VAL A 343 15.87 8.17 13.26
N LEU A 344 16.05 6.89 12.98
CA LEU A 344 17.32 6.18 13.20
C LEU A 344 18.44 6.82 12.39
N GLY A 345 18.23 7.09 11.10
CA GLY A 345 19.17 7.82 10.24
C GLY A 345 19.50 9.18 10.80
N LEU A 346 18.49 9.96 11.20
CA LEU A 346 18.67 11.28 11.81
C LEU A 346 19.52 11.21 13.09
N VAL A 347 19.17 10.32 14.03
CA VAL A 347 19.86 10.15 15.32
C VAL A 347 21.31 9.74 15.11
N TRP A 348 21.57 8.91 14.10
CA TRP A 348 22.91 8.42 13.79
C TRP A 348 23.82 9.49 13.17
N PHE A 349 23.28 10.32 12.27
CA PHE A 349 24.06 11.35 11.57
C PHE A 349 24.20 12.66 12.36
N THR A 350 23.30 12.98 13.30
CA THR A 350 23.37 14.18 14.13
C THR A 350 24.70 14.36 14.88
N PRO A 351 25.34 13.33 15.49
CA PRO A 351 26.63 13.49 16.16
C PRO A 351 27.78 13.86 15.21
N PHE A 352 27.67 13.49 13.93
CA PHE A 352 28.65 13.85 12.92
C PHE A 352 28.71 15.36 12.69
N LEU A 353 27.57 16.02 12.64
CA LEU A 353 27.47 17.46 12.45
C LEU A 353 28.08 18.27 13.63
N ARG A 354 27.89 17.75 14.85
CA ARG A 354 28.42 18.43 16.07
C ARG A 354 29.94 18.43 16.18
N ARG A 355 30.66 17.53 15.49
CA ARG A 355 32.10 17.34 15.65
C ARG A 355 32.96 18.10 14.66
N ARG A 356 32.40 18.61 13.56
CA ARG A 356 33.17 19.30 12.52
C ARG A 356 32.43 20.54 12.01
N GLN A 357 33.13 21.66 11.99
CA GLN A 357 32.68 22.88 11.30
C GLN A 357 33.21 22.83 9.86
N PHE A 358 32.42 22.27 8.94
CA PHE A 358 32.85 22.05 7.55
C PHE A 358 32.86 23.33 6.71
N VAL A 359 32.06 24.33 7.07
CA VAL A 359 31.80 25.49 6.22
C VAL A 359 31.79 26.77 7.05
N ARG A 360 32.43 27.82 6.53
CA ARG A 360 32.37 29.19 7.08
C ARG A 360 31.13 29.90 6.52
N GLY A 361 30.46 30.69 7.38
CA GLY A 361 29.20 31.38 7.02
C GLY A 361 27.94 30.67 7.52
N ARG A 362 27.05 31.44 8.15
CA ARG A 362 25.88 30.90 8.89
C ARG A 362 24.88 30.21 7.95
N ILE A 363 24.56 30.84 6.80
CA ILE A 363 23.58 30.33 5.85
C ILE A 363 24.10 29.07 5.16
N LEU A 364 25.33 29.14 4.59
CA LEU A 364 25.94 28.01 3.88
C LEU A 364 26.14 26.79 4.79
N ARG A 365 26.48 27.03 6.06
CA ARG A 365 26.54 26.00 7.07
C ARG A 365 25.19 25.35 7.33
N SER A 366 24.11 26.14 7.47
CA SER A 366 22.75 25.61 7.68
C SER A 366 22.30 24.75 6.51
N VAL A 367 22.55 25.19 5.29
CA VAL A 367 22.23 24.41 4.08
C VAL A 367 23.00 23.09 4.05
N PHE A 368 24.31 23.14 4.31
CA PHE A 368 25.17 21.95 4.32
C PHE A 368 24.79 20.95 5.43
N GLU A 369 24.46 21.42 6.63
CA GLU A 369 23.96 20.60 7.73
C GLU A 369 22.62 19.96 7.36
N SER A 370 21.72 20.68 6.70
CA SER A 370 20.43 20.15 6.21
C SER A 370 20.63 19.05 5.16
N LEU A 371 21.55 19.25 4.19
CA LEU A 371 21.86 18.23 3.18
C LEU A 371 22.40 16.95 3.80
N ILE A 372 23.32 17.05 4.78
CA ILE A 372 23.85 15.87 5.48
C ILE A 372 22.77 15.15 6.27
N LEU A 373 21.88 15.88 6.95
CA LEU A 373 20.75 15.25 7.66
C LEU A 373 19.79 14.58 6.70
N THR A 374 19.46 15.23 5.58
CA THR A 374 18.62 14.63 4.53
C THR A 374 19.28 13.36 3.99
N PHE A 375 20.58 13.37 3.73
CA PHE A 375 21.32 12.17 3.31
C PHE A 375 21.24 11.05 4.36
N GLY A 376 21.41 11.38 5.64
CA GLY A 376 21.31 10.40 6.74
C GLY A 376 19.90 9.80 6.83
N ILE A 377 18.87 10.62 6.66
CA ILE A 377 17.47 10.19 6.63
C ILE A 377 17.23 9.27 5.43
N GLN A 378 17.66 9.66 4.23
CA GLN A 378 17.49 8.88 3.01
C GLN A 378 18.24 7.55 3.06
N LEU A 379 19.42 7.50 3.65
CA LEU A 379 20.14 6.24 3.86
C LEU A 379 19.37 5.31 4.81
N GLY A 380 18.75 5.86 5.86
CA GLY A 380 17.86 5.10 6.75
C GLY A 380 16.61 4.60 6.05
N LEU A 381 16.03 5.41 5.17
CA LEU A 381 14.80 5.10 4.44
C LEU A 381 15.01 4.13 3.26
N LEU A 382 16.23 3.97 2.79
CA LEU A 382 16.52 3.28 1.52
C LEU A 382 15.87 1.89 1.43
N LEU A 383 16.01 1.05 2.47
CA LEU A 383 15.43 -0.30 2.46
C LEU A 383 13.90 -0.28 2.46
N PRO A 384 13.21 0.43 3.37
CA PRO A 384 11.75 0.46 3.34
C PRO A 384 11.19 1.19 2.10
N GLU A 385 11.85 2.21 1.57
CA GLU A 385 11.43 2.84 0.30
C GLU A 385 11.49 1.85 -0.87
N LEU A 386 12.58 1.10 -0.98
CA LEU A 386 12.69 0.07 -2.01
C LEU A 386 11.70 -1.08 -1.83
N ALA A 387 11.43 -1.47 -0.58
CA ALA A 387 10.51 -2.57 -0.28
C ALA A 387 9.04 -2.23 -0.60
N PHE A 388 8.62 -1.00 -0.30
CA PHE A 388 7.21 -0.61 -0.42
C PHE A 388 6.88 0.16 -1.71
N PHE A 389 7.83 0.92 -2.25
CA PHE A 389 7.55 1.80 -3.39
C PHE A 389 8.32 1.46 -4.65
N GLN A 390 9.38 0.67 -4.56
CA GLN A 390 10.26 0.29 -5.68
C GLN A 390 10.76 1.51 -6.50
N ARG A 391 10.81 2.68 -5.86
CA ARG A 391 11.18 3.96 -6.48
C ARG A 391 12.25 4.67 -5.66
N LEU A 392 13.22 5.27 -6.34
CA LEU A 392 14.20 6.16 -5.75
C LEU A 392 14.07 7.55 -6.37
N PRO A 393 13.53 8.55 -5.65
CA PRO A 393 13.37 9.90 -6.15
C PRO A 393 14.73 10.61 -6.19
N LEU A 394 15.16 11.08 -7.35
CA LEU A 394 16.49 11.72 -7.53
C LEU A 394 16.53 13.15 -7.02
N LEU A 395 15.43 13.89 -7.14
CA LEU A 395 15.37 15.31 -6.80
C LEU A 395 15.09 15.58 -5.31
N VAL A 396 14.86 14.56 -4.49
CA VAL A 396 14.50 14.71 -3.08
C VAL A 396 15.49 15.58 -2.31
N PHE A 397 16.79 15.48 -2.60
CA PHE A 397 17.83 16.26 -1.92
C PHE A 397 17.73 17.78 -2.19
N LEU A 398 17.26 18.16 -3.38
CA LEU A 398 17.10 19.56 -3.79
C LEU A 398 15.74 20.11 -3.37
N ILE A 399 14.67 19.32 -3.51
CA ILE A 399 13.30 19.79 -3.34
C ILE A 399 12.85 19.71 -1.89
N ASN A 400 13.35 18.76 -1.10
CA ASN A 400 12.88 18.52 0.26
C ASN A 400 12.99 19.79 1.14
N LEU A 401 14.12 20.48 1.12
CA LEU A 401 14.33 21.67 1.95
C LEU A 401 13.38 22.82 1.58
N PRO A 402 13.28 23.30 0.34
CA PRO A 402 12.34 24.36 -0.01
C PRO A 402 10.88 23.94 0.16
N ALA A 403 10.50 22.70 -0.15
CA ALA A 403 9.15 22.21 0.04
C ALA A 403 8.76 22.17 1.54
N MET A 404 9.66 21.73 2.42
CA MET A 404 9.46 21.76 3.87
C MET A 404 9.32 23.18 4.42
N LEU A 405 10.05 24.16 3.89
CA LEU A 405 9.92 25.55 4.32
C LEU A 405 8.57 26.13 3.95
N VAL A 406 8.16 25.96 2.67
CA VAL A 406 6.87 26.48 2.19
C VAL A 406 5.72 25.77 2.89
N SER A 407 5.74 24.44 2.99
CA SER A 407 4.71 23.68 3.71
C SER A 407 4.63 24.04 5.19
N GLY A 408 5.76 24.36 5.82
CA GLY A 408 5.80 24.83 7.21
C GLY A 408 5.07 26.14 7.40
N VAL A 409 5.25 27.09 6.48
CA VAL A 409 4.51 28.36 6.47
C VAL A 409 3.02 28.09 6.24
N LEU A 410 2.68 27.27 5.26
CA LEU A 410 1.30 26.88 4.98
C LEU A 410 0.61 26.25 6.20
N ILE A 411 1.25 25.28 6.85
CA ILE A 411 0.73 24.62 8.04
C ILE A 411 0.46 25.63 9.17
N LEU A 412 1.39 26.56 9.41
CA LEU A 412 1.22 27.60 10.41
C LEU A 412 0.02 28.49 10.08
N LEU A 413 -0.11 28.92 8.84
CA LEU A 413 -1.22 29.76 8.36
C LEU A 413 -2.54 29.00 8.32
N PHE A 414 -2.57 27.72 8.03
CA PHE A 414 -3.77 26.88 8.12
C PHE A 414 -4.23 26.70 9.57
N TRP A 415 -3.30 26.54 10.53
CA TRP A 415 -3.66 26.60 11.95
C TRP A 415 -4.29 27.94 12.34
N LEU A 416 -3.70 29.04 11.87
CA LEU A 416 -4.26 30.37 12.10
C LEU A 416 -5.66 30.49 11.49
N ALA A 417 -5.84 30.06 10.24
CA ALA A 417 -7.15 30.06 9.57
C ALA A 417 -8.18 29.21 10.33
N LEU A 418 -7.80 28.01 10.80
CA LEU A 418 -8.65 27.15 11.61
C LEU A 418 -9.13 27.84 12.90
N PHE A 419 -8.24 28.53 13.60
CA PHE A 419 -8.59 29.31 14.79
C PHE A 419 -9.44 30.55 14.46
N CYS A 420 -9.33 31.09 13.25
CA CYS A 420 -10.13 32.24 12.81
C CYS A 420 -11.50 31.87 12.22
N LEU A 421 -11.79 30.55 12.01
CA LEU A 421 -13.11 30.14 11.46
C LEU A 421 -14.34 30.73 12.17
N PRO A 422 -14.35 30.88 13.54
CA PRO A 422 -15.49 31.50 14.21
C PRO A 422 -15.66 33.00 13.91
N PHE A 423 -14.66 33.62 13.26
CA PHE A 423 -14.62 35.05 12.96
C PHE A 423 -14.56 35.30 11.46
N PRO A 424 -15.72 35.43 10.77
CA PRO A 424 -15.78 35.49 9.29
C PRO A 424 -14.92 36.58 8.65
N PHE A 425 -14.77 37.73 9.31
CA PHE A 425 -13.93 38.83 8.83
C PHE A 425 -12.45 38.39 8.72
N PHE A 426 -11.91 37.77 9.77
CA PHE A 426 -10.50 37.32 9.77
C PHE A 426 -10.26 36.11 8.85
N SER A 427 -11.22 35.18 8.81
CA SER A 427 -11.09 34.03 7.87
C SER A 427 -11.15 34.49 6.41
N GLY A 428 -12.02 35.47 6.07
CA GLY A 428 -12.06 36.04 4.72
C GLY A 428 -10.79 36.81 4.33
N LEU A 429 -10.19 37.55 5.29
CA LEU A 429 -8.91 38.23 5.05
C LEU A 429 -7.75 37.27 4.75
N LEU A 430 -7.75 36.08 5.37
CA LEU A 430 -6.72 35.06 5.16
C LEU A 430 -6.94 34.24 3.90
N ALA A 431 -8.16 34.11 3.41
CA ALA A 431 -8.51 33.22 2.30
C ALA A 431 -7.73 33.52 1.01
N GLY A 432 -7.69 34.79 0.56
CA GLY A 432 -6.99 35.17 -0.65
C GLY A 432 -5.48 34.88 -0.63
N PRO A 433 -4.72 35.40 0.36
CA PRO A 433 -3.30 35.12 0.48
C PRO A 433 -2.99 33.62 0.59
N LEU A 434 -3.79 32.87 1.36
CA LEU A 434 -3.62 31.41 1.52
C LEU A 434 -3.87 30.67 0.21
N SER A 435 -4.93 31.02 -0.53
CA SER A 435 -5.22 30.41 -1.82
C SER A 435 -4.10 30.67 -2.83
N SER A 436 -3.58 31.90 -2.89
CA SER A 436 -2.48 32.26 -3.78
C SER A 436 -1.19 31.49 -3.44
N LEU A 437 -0.83 31.38 -2.15
CA LEU A 437 0.36 30.66 -1.72
C LEU A 437 0.22 29.15 -1.96
N THR A 438 -0.97 28.60 -1.71
CA THR A 438 -1.26 27.18 -1.96
C THR A 438 -1.19 26.89 -3.45
N ALA A 439 -1.83 27.68 -4.30
CA ALA A 439 -1.80 27.51 -5.74
C ALA A 439 -0.37 27.62 -6.30
N PHE A 440 0.43 28.58 -5.82
CA PHE A 440 1.84 28.70 -6.19
C PHE A 440 2.63 27.45 -5.81
N PHE A 441 2.47 26.94 -4.57
CA PHE A 441 3.15 25.75 -4.10
C PHE A 441 2.77 24.52 -4.92
N LEU A 442 1.47 24.29 -5.13
CA LEU A 442 0.97 23.16 -5.90
C LEU A 442 1.34 23.23 -7.37
N GLY A 443 1.24 24.42 -7.98
CA GLY A 443 1.68 24.65 -9.36
C GLY A 443 3.16 24.30 -9.55
N GLY A 444 4.01 24.68 -8.60
CA GLY A 444 5.43 24.29 -8.61
C GLY A 444 5.63 22.77 -8.48
N ILE A 445 4.90 22.10 -7.57
CA ILE A 445 4.97 20.66 -7.38
C ILE A 445 4.47 19.91 -8.63
N ARG A 446 3.34 20.31 -9.21
CA ARG A 446 2.79 19.72 -10.45
C ARG A 446 3.77 19.88 -11.60
N HIS A 447 4.31 21.08 -11.79
CA HIS A 447 5.27 21.34 -12.86
C HIS A 447 6.56 20.51 -12.70
N LEU A 448 7.15 20.51 -11.51
CA LEU A 448 8.34 19.69 -11.24
C LEU A 448 8.04 18.20 -11.34
N GLY A 449 6.89 17.74 -10.84
CA GLY A 449 6.48 16.33 -10.87
C GLY A 449 6.15 15.78 -12.25
N SER A 450 5.89 16.67 -13.24
CA SER A 450 5.66 16.28 -14.64
C SER A 450 6.95 16.09 -15.44
N LEU A 451 8.11 16.51 -14.92
CA LEU A 451 9.38 16.34 -15.62
C LEU A 451 9.75 14.85 -15.77
N PRO A 452 10.26 14.40 -16.91
CA PRO A 452 10.65 13.01 -17.11
C PRO A 452 11.95 12.66 -16.35
N GLY A 453 12.14 11.38 -16.04
CA GLY A 453 13.40 10.87 -15.46
C GLY A 453 13.66 11.23 -14.01
N LEU A 454 12.66 11.67 -13.25
CA LEU A 454 12.82 12.09 -11.84
C LEU A 454 12.98 10.95 -10.85
N THR A 455 12.55 9.76 -11.23
CA THR A 455 12.56 8.58 -10.36
C THR A 455 13.26 7.43 -11.04
N LEU A 456 14.11 6.74 -10.29
CA LEU A 456 14.66 5.45 -10.71
C LEU A 456 13.76 4.34 -10.18
N TRP A 457 13.34 3.46 -11.08
CA TRP A 457 12.67 2.22 -10.74
C TRP A 457 13.69 1.16 -10.34
N ILE A 458 13.47 0.54 -9.20
CA ILE A 458 14.35 -0.48 -8.63
C ILE A 458 13.45 -1.64 -8.22
N HIS A 459 13.86 -2.88 -8.54
CA HIS A 459 13.13 -4.07 -8.09
C HIS A 459 13.07 -4.17 -6.55
N THR A 460 12.15 -4.97 -6.05
CA THR A 460 12.07 -5.26 -4.61
C THR A 460 13.41 -5.76 -4.06
N PRO A 461 13.84 -5.27 -2.88
CA PRO A 461 15.15 -5.64 -2.33
C PRO A 461 15.23 -7.13 -2.04
N ASN A 462 16.21 -7.78 -2.63
CA ASN A 462 16.58 -9.15 -2.31
C ASN A 462 17.61 -9.20 -1.15
N ILE A 463 18.01 -10.38 -0.73
CA ILE A 463 18.97 -10.57 0.36
C ILE A 463 20.31 -9.86 0.11
N LEU A 464 20.75 -9.76 -1.15
CA LEU A 464 21.97 -9.03 -1.51
C LEU A 464 21.78 -7.54 -1.36
N THR A 465 20.65 -6.97 -1.82
CA THR A 465 20.33 -5.56 -1.63
C THR A 465 20.32 -5.18 -0.15
N VAL A 466 19.63 -5.99 0.68
CA VAL A 466 19.58 -5.79 2.13
C VAL A 466 21.00 -5.83 2.74
N SER A 467 21.79 -6.84 2.38
CA SER A 467 23.16 -7.00 2.90
C SER A 467 24.05 -5.84 2.48
N GLY A 468 23.97 -5.40 1.22
CA GLY A 468 24.74 -4.27 0.70
C GLY A 468 24.41 -2.96 1.40
N VAL A 469 23.13 -2.67 1.59
CA VAL A 469 22.68 -1.46 2.32
C VAL A 469 23.11 -1.51 3.79
N MET A 470 23.05 -2.68 4.44
CA MET A 470 23.54 -2.87 5.81
C MET A 470 25.06 -2.61 5.90
N LEU A 471 25.85 -3.05 4.92
CA LEU A 471 27.28 -2.77 4.84
C LEU A 471 27.55 -1.29 4.62
N LEU A 472 26.80 -0.60 3.75
CA LEU A 472 26.87 0.85 3.58
C LEU A 472 26.57 1.57 4.89
N PHE A 473 25.51 1.21 5.56
CA PHE A 473 25.13 1.79 6.86
C PHE A 473 26.24 1.56 7.89
N ALA A 474 26.78 0.34 7.99
CA ALA A 474 27.92 0.03 8.87
C ALA A 474 29.16 0.86 8.52
N GLY A 475 29.49 1.02 7.23
CA GLY A 475 30.60 1.84 6.78
C GLY A 475 30.47 3.32 7.16
N PHE A 476 29.26 3.88 7.02
CA PHE A 476 28.96 5.23 7.50
C PHE A 476 28.97 5.32 9.03
N CYS A 477 28.50 4.30 9.74
CA CYS A 477 28.55 4.25 11.20
C CYS A 477 29.98 4.16 11.74
N CYS A 478 30.86 3.42 11.09
CA CYS A 478 32.26 3.31 11.41
C CYS A 478 33.05 4.63 11.20
N PHE A 479 32.42 5.63 10.54
CA PHE A 479 32.98 6.95 10.33
C PHE A 479 33.40 7.63 11.64
N ILE A 480 32.80 7.27 12.74
CA ILE A 480 32.97 7.93 14.04
C ILE A 480 34.05 7.27 14.89
N ARG A 481 34.40 5.98 14.68
CA ARG A 481 35.21 5.20 15.62
C ARG A 481 36.32 4.32 15.04
N PHE A 482 36.39 4.03 13.73
CA PHE A 482 37.31 3.03 13.18
C PHE A 482 38.30 3.59 12.14
N ARG A 483 39.36 2.80 11.84
CA ARG A 483 40.43 3.13 10.90
C ARG A 483 39.84 3.39 9.49
N LEU A 484 40.32 4.41 8.82
CA LEU A 484 39.87 4.84 7.48
C LEU A 484 39.79 3.68 6.46
N ARG A 485 40.72 2.72 6.54
CA ARG A 485 40.77 1.54 5.64
C ARG A 485 39.55 0.62 5.78
N LEU A 486 39.13 0.26 7.00
CA LEU A 486 37.95 -0.60 7.24
C LEU A 486 36.68 0.07 6.74
N ARG A 487 36.54 1.36 6.98
CA ARG A 487 35.41 2.15 6.49
C ARG A 487 35.37 2.17 4.98
N ALA A 488 36.45 2.51 4.29
CA ALA A 488 36.54 2.52 2.84
C ALA A 488 36.18 1.14 2.26
N PHE A 489 36.69 0.08 2.89
CA PHE A 489 36.37 -1.30 2.52
C PHE A 489 34.87 -1.62 2.63
N LEU A 490 34.23 -1.28 3.78
CA LEU A 490 32.78 -1.54 3.98
C LEU A 490 31.92 -0.74 2.99
N LEU A 491 32.27 0.53 2.73
CA LEU A 491 31.58 1.35 1.75
C LEU A 491 31.75 0.80 0.33
N PHE A 492 32.98 0.41 -0.04
CA PHE A 492 33.25 -0.18 -1.34
C PHE A 492 32.50 -1.50 -1.56
N ILE A 493 32.63 -2.44 -0.62
CA ILE A 493 31.91 -3.73 -0.71
C ILE A 493 30.39 -3.53 -0.67
N GLY A 494 29.89 -2.68 0.22
CA GLY A 494 28.43 -2.38 0.29
C GLY A 494 27.91 -1.82 -1.04
N THR A 495 28.64 -0.86 -1.64
CA THR A 495 28.28 -0.32 -2.96
C THR A 495 28.33 -1.38 -4.05
N ALA A 496 29.39 -2.19 -4.07
CA ALA A 496 29.54 -3.27 -5.06
C ALA A 496 28.41 -4.31 -4.94
N VAL A 497 28.06 -4.72 -3.73
CA VAL A 497 26.95 -5.67 -3.47
C VAL A 497 25.60 -5.08 -3.90
N VAL A 498 25.35 -3.80 -3.62
CA VAL A 498 24.11 -3.13 -4.09
C VAL A 498 24.09 -3.10 -5.62
N ILE A 499 25.18 -2.68 -6.27
CA ILE A 499 25.25 -2.64 -7.74
C ILE A 499 24.99 -4.03 -8.33
N VAL A 500 25.64 -5.07 -7.81
CA VAL A 500 25.43 -6.46 -8.27
C VAL A 500 23.97 -6.88 -8.06
N SER A 501 23.35 -6.52 -6.93
CA SER A 501 21.95 -6.87 -6.67
C SER A 501 20.95 -6.17 -7.61
N LEU A 502 21.35 -5.06 -8.23
CA LEU A 502 20.52 -4.30 -9.18
C LEU A 502 20.69 -4.76 -10.63
N LEU A 503 21.64 -5.66 -10.90
CA LEU A 503 21.78 -6.21 -12.25
C LEU A 503 20.54 -7.04 -12.60
N PRO A 504 20.08 -6.99 -13.86
CA PRO A 504 18.95 -7.80 -14.29
C PRO A 504 19.30 -9.28 -14.13
N VAL A 505 18.38 -10.02 -13.53
CA VAL A 505 18.48 -11.48 -13.40
C VAL A 505 17.89 -12.08 -14.68
N HIS A 506 18.68 -12.85 -15.40
CA HIS A 506 18.20 -13.57 -16.57
C HIS A 506 17.15 -14.60 -16.16
N HIS A 507 15.96 -14.53 -16.76
CA HIS A 507 14.86 -15.45 -16.52
C HIS A 507 14.84 -16.49 -17.63
N SER A 508 15.16 -17.73 -17.31
CA SER A 508 15.21 -18.81 -18.30
C SER A 508 13.93 -19.64 -18.40
N ALA A 509 13.00 -19.43 -17.47
CA ALA A 509 11.74 -20.16 -17.46
C ALA A 509 10.73 -19.53 -18.44
N THR A 510 9.75 -20.33 -18.85
CA THR A 510 8.57 -19.87 -19.59
C THR A 510 7.37 -20.09 -18.69
N GLU A 511 6.77 -19.00 -18.19
CA GLU A 511 5.71 -19.04 -17.17
C GLU A 511 4.53 -18.16 -17.60
N TYR A 512 3.33 -18.73 -17.55
CA TYR A 512 2.07 -17.97 -17.66
C TYR A 512 1.48 -17.83 -16.28
N ILE A 513 1.23 -16.60 -15.85
CA ILE A 513 0.73 -16.27 -14.50
C ILE A 513 -0.63 -15.61 -14.64
N GLN A 514 -1.69 -16.35 -14.28
CA GLN A 514 -3.04 -15.82 -14.16
C GLN A 514 -3.22 -15.19 -12.79
N PHE A 515 -3.53 -13.91 -12.72
CA PHE A 515 -3.74 -13.21 -11.44
C PHE A 515 -5.14 -13.46 -10.87
N SER A 516 -5.24 -13.44 -9.53
CA SER A 516 -6.51 -13.33 -8.81
C SER A 516 -6.91 -11.86 -8.77
N ALA A 517 -7.82 -11.48 -9.64
CA ALA A 517 -8.33 -10.11 -9.81
C ALA A 517 -9.87 -10.03 -9.67
N GLY A 518 -10.46 -10.93 -8.90
CA GLY A 518 -11.90 -11.02 -8.78
C GLY A 518 -12.57 -11.58 -10.03
N ASN A 519 -13.51 -10.83 -10.62
CA ASN A 519 -14.11 -11.20 -11.92
C ASN A 519 -13.32 -10.60 -13.11
N ALA A 520 -12.21 -9.95 -12.85
CA ALA A 520 -11.40 -9.39 -13.91
C ALA A 520 -10.35 -10.38 -14.40
N ASP A 521 -9.90 -10.21 -15.63
CA ASP A 521 -8.82 -10.98 -16.23
C ASP A 521 -7.53 -10.16 -16.34
N ALA A 522 -6.48 -10.68 -15.76
CA ALA A 522 -5.13 -10.18 -15.94
C ALA A 522 -4.16 -11.35 -15.89
N ALA A 523 -3.25 -11.45 -16.86
CA ALA A 523 -2.23 -12.46 -16.85
C ALA A 523 -0.94 -11.95 -17.48
N VAL A 524 0.18 -12.59 -17.11
CA VAL A 524 1.51 -12.30 -17.65
C VAL A 524 2.10 -13.61 -18.17
N LEU A 525 2.51 -13.60 -19.42
CA LEU A 525 3.45 -14.59 -19.95
C LEU A 525 4.86 -14.02 -19.83
N TRP A 526 5.66 -14.65 -19.00
CA TRP A 526 7.08 -14.34 -18.87
C TRP A 526 7.86 -15.45 -19.59
N ASP A 527 8.31 -15.14 -20.79
CA ASP A 527 8.98 -16.08 -21.67
C ASP A 527 10.44 -15.66 -21.88
N GLN A 528 11.34 -16.30 -21.15
CA GLN A 528 12.75 -15.90 -21.06
C GLN A 528 12.87 -14.41 -20.64
N ASP A 529 13.47 -13.58 -21.47
CA ASP A 529 13.64 -12.14 -21.19
C ASP A 529 12.48 -11.26 -21.73
N LYS A 530 11.43 -11.88 -22.28
CA LYS A 530 10.27 -11.18 -22.86
C LYS A 530 9.04 -11.30 -21.98
N VAL A 531 8.27 -10.22 -21.94
CA VAL A 531 7.08 -10.11 -21.11
C VAL A 531 5.88 -9.72 -21.95
N TYR A 532 4.86 -10.55 -21.94
CA TYR A 532 3.59 -10.32 -22.62
C TYR A 532 2.46 -10.30 -21.59
N VAL A 533 1.63 -9.28 -21.64
CA VAL A 533 0.48 -9.13 -20.75
C VAL A 533 -0.79 -9.50 -21.52
N PHE A 534 -1.63 -10.36 -20.95
CA PHE A 534 -2.95 -10.72 -21.45
C PHE A 534 -3.99 -10.12 -20.53
N ASP A 535 -4.72 -9.16 -21.02
CA ASP A 535 -5.60 -8.29 -20.27
C ASP A 535 -4.93 -7.63 -19.05
N THR A 536 -5.50 -6.56 -18.56
CA THR A 536 -4.89 -5.77 -17.49
C THR A 536 -5.71 -5.77 -16.20
N GLY A 537 -6.89 -6.39 -16.23
CA GLY A 537 -7.82 -6.40 -15.12
C GLY A 537 -8.56 -5.07 -14.93
N GLU A 538 -9.20 -4.93 -13.77
CA GLU A 538 -9.79 -3.65 -13.35
C GLU A 538 -8.71 -2.59 -13.08
N ALA A 539 -9.15 -1.34 -12.88
CA ALA A 539 -8.26 -0.21 -12.55
C ALA A 539 -7.63 -0.33 -11.14
N ASP A 540 -7.31 -1.54 -10.73
CA ASP A 540 -6.54 -1.81 -9.53
C ASP A 540 -5.05 -1.93 -9.84
N SER A 541 -4.21 -1.97 -8.83
CA SER A 541 -2.76 -1.96 -8.99
C SER A 541 -2.12 -3.35 -9.01
N THR A 542 -2.88 -4.44 -9.16
CA THR A 542 -2.34 -5.83 -9.02
C THR A 542 -1.26 -6.12 -10.06
N LEU A 543 -1.59 -5.95 -11.34
CA LEU A 543 -0.65 -6.16 -12.45
C LEU A 543 0.52 -5.16 -12.39
N SER A 544 0.23 -3.87 -12.19
CA SER A 544 1.27 -2.85 -12.14
C SER A 544 2.23 -3.05 -10.97
N SER A 545 1.73 -3.51 -9.81
CA SER A 545 2.57 -3.90 -8.66
C SER A 545 3.52 -5.03 -8.99
N PHE A 546 3.05 -6.07 -9.67
CA PHE A 546 3.88 -7.20 -10.10
C PHE A 546 4.97 -6.77 -11.07
N LEU A 547 4.61 -6.01 -12.10
CA LEU A 547 5.57 -5.52 -13.09
C LEU A 547 6.63 -4.62 -12.46
N ARG A 548 6.23 -3.72 -11.55
CA ARG A 548 7.15 -2.84 -10.83
C ARG A 548 8.10 -3.61 -9.92
N SER A 549 7.56 -4.50 -9.10
CA SER A 549 8.33 -5.25 -8.10
C SER A 549 9.47 -6.05 -8.73
N ARG A 550 9.29 -6.47 -9.96
CA ARG A 550 10.27 -7.23 -10.75
C ARG A 550 10.99 -6.40 -11.82
N ARG A 551 10.64 -5.12 -11.96
CA ARG A 551 11.17 -4.21 -12.98
C ARG A 551 10.96 -4.75 -14.40
N LEU A 552 9.77 -5.31 -14.64
CA LEU A 552 9.40 -5.84 -15.94
C LEU A 552 8.74 -4.75 -16.80
N ILE A 553 9.12 -4.70 -18.06
CA ILE A 553 8.54 -3.81 -19.07
C ILE A 553 7.84 -4.71 -20.09
N PRO A 554 6.53 -4.60 -20.28
CA PRO A 554 5.81 -5.37 -21.28
C PRO A 554 6.34 -5.10 -22.69
N ASP A 555 6.70 -6.17 -23.42
CA ASP A 555 7.00 -6.11 -24.83
C ASP A 555 5.71 -5.90 -25.63
N ALA A 556 4.62 -6.56 -25.21
CA ALA A 556 3.28 -6.29 -25.72
C ALA A 556 2.22 -6.48 -24.63
N VAL A 557 1.16 -5.69 -24.70
CA VAL A 557 -0.09 -5.85 -23.97
C VAL A 557 -1.14 -6.30 -24.97
N ILE A 558 -1.67 -7.51 -24.78
CA ILE A 558 -2.70 -8.13 -25.62
C ILE A 558 -4.02 -7.93 -24.86
N LEU A 559 -4.89 -7.04 -25.35
CA LEU A 559 -6.22 -6.86 -24.78
C LEU A 559 -7.22 -7.67 -25.57
N THR A 560 -7.95 -8.53 -24.88
CA THR A 560 -8.97 -9.37 -25.52
C THR A 560 -10.13 -8.55 -26.00
N HIS A 561 -10.55 -7.55 -25.23
CA HIS A 561 -11.58 -6.56 -25.56
C HIS A 561 -11.52 -5.37 -24.58
N LEU A 562 -12.34 -4.34 -24.82
CA LEU A 562 -12.24 -3.08 -24.07
C LEU A 562 -13.34 -2.92 -23.00
N HIS A 563 -13.63 -3.98 -22.24
CA HIS A 563 -14.40 -3.86 -21.00
C HIS A 563 -13.49 -3.50 -19.81
N ALA A 564 -14.10 -2.95 -18.76
CA ALA A 564 -13.36 -2.42 -17.61
C ALA A 564 -12.62 -3.51 -16.82
N ASP A 565 -13.13 -4.71 -16.78
CA ASP A 565 -12.57 -5.90 -16.13
C ASP A 565 -11.43 -6.56 -16.93
N HIS A 566 -11.18 -6.12 -18.17
CA HIS A 566 -10.07 -6.58 -19.03
C HIS A 566 -9.06 -5.47 -19.32
N ALA A 567 -9.51 -4.26 -19.62
CA ALA A 567 -8.65 -3.15 -20.04
C ALA A 567 -8.49 -2.04 -18.99
N GLY A 568 -9.24 -2.10 -17.87
CA GLY A 568 -9.22 -1.06 -16.84
C GLY A 568 -7.85 -0.82 -16.22
N GLY A 569 -7.03 -1.86 -16.07
CA GLY A 569 -5.68 -1.77 -15.51
C GLY A 569 -4.68 -0.99 -16.38
N LEU A 570 -5.01 -0.64 -17.65
CA LEU A 570 -4.22 0.32 -18.43
C LEU A 570 -4.05 1.65 -17.70
N HIS A 571 -5.09 2.09 -16.99
CA HIS A 571 -5.02 3.29 -16.16
C HIS A 571 -3.87 3.20 -15.14
N SER A 572 -3.76 2.08 -14.43
CA SER A 572 -2.69 1.86 -13.45
C SER A 572 -1.31 1.78 -14.09
N LEU A 573 -1.19 1.20 -15.29
CA LEU A 573 0.10 1.18 -16.03
C LEU A 573 0.54 2.59 -16.42
N ILE A 574 -0.38 3.43 -16.91
CA ILE A 574 -0.11 4.82 -17.27
C ILE A 574 0.26 5.63 -16.02
N GLU A 575 -0.55 5.53 -14.96
CA GLU A 575 -0.32 6.24 -13.71
C GLU A 575 1.02 5.90 -13.08
N ASP A 576 1.39 4.63 -13.10
CA ASP A 576 2.66 4.16 -12.57
C ASP A 576 3.85 4.46 -13.50
N GLY A 577 3.59 4.94 -14.71
CA GLY A 577 4.61 5.25 -15.71
C GLY A 577 5.36 4.02 -16.21
N ILE A 578 4.68 2.87 -16.27
CA ILE A 578 5.24 1.64 -16.84
C ILE A 578 5.20 1.78 -18.36
N PRO A 579 6.36 1.75 -19.05
CA PRO A 579 6.37 1.85 -20.51
C PRO A 579 5.70 0.62 -21.13
N VAL A 580 4.82 0.83 -22.07
CA VAL A 580 4.22 -0.22 -22.90
C VAL A 580 4.74 -0.03 -24.32
N ARG A 581 5.41 -1.02 -24.89
CA ARG A 581 5.99 -0.91 -26.24
C ARG A 581 4.93 -1.05 -27.31
N GLN A 582 4.04 -2.04 -27.15
CA GLN A 582 3.02 -2.37 -28.12
C GLN A 582 1.71 -2.78 -27.43
N ILE A 583 0.58 -2.39 -28.00
CA ILE A 583 -0.76 -2.88 -27.63
C ILE A 583 -1.34 -3.62 -28.83
N LEU A 584 -1.83 -4.83 -28.58
CA LEU A 584 -2.52 -5.66 -29.55
C LEU A 584 -4.01 -5.71 -29.17
N LEU A 585 -4.89 -5.33 -30.09
CA LEU A 585 -6.32 -5.27 -29.93
C LEU A 585 -7.03 -6.17 -30.96
N PRO A 586 -8.23 -6.69 -30.71
CA PRO A 586 -9.02 -7.30 -31.75
C PRO A 586 -9.36 -6.31 -32.85
N GLU A 587 -9.46 -6.77 -34.09
CA GLU A 587 -9.90 -5.93 -35.19
C GLU A 587 -11.27 -5.34 -34.89
N GLY A 588 -11.42 -4.03 -35.08
CA GLY A 588 -12.66 -3.30 -34.83
C GLY A 588 -12.92 -2.89 -33.37
N ALA A 589 -12.01 -3.15 -32.45
CA ALA A 589 -12.14 -2.72 -31.05
C ALA A 589 -12.39 -1.22 -30.90
N GLU A 590 -11.80 -0.39 -31.76
CA GLU A 590 -11.95 1.07 -31.75
C GLU A 590 -13.35 1.55 -32.17
N PHE A 591 -14.13 0.70 -32.85
CA PHE A 591 -15.46 1.01 -33.36
C PHE A 591 -16.59 0.46 -32.45
N GLN A 592 -16.24 -0.24 -31.39
CA GLN A 592 -17.20 -0.77 -30.42
C GLN A 592 -17.74 0.34 -29.52
N ASP A 593 -18.84 0.06 -28.85
CA ASP A 593 -19.37 0.97 -27.81
C ASP A 593 -18.52 0.85 -26.54
N ILE A 594 -17.39 1.56 -26.54
CA ILE A 594 -16.42 1.54 -25.46
C ILE A 594 -16.55 2.80 -24.60
N HIS A 595 -16.28 2.65 -23.32
CA HIS A 595 -16.25 3.79 -22.40
C HIS A 595 -15.26 4.87 -22.91
N PRO A 596 -15.63 6.16 -22.92
CA PRO A 596 -14.78 7.24 -23.45
C PRO A 596 -13.36 7.28 -22.89
N ASP A 597 -13.18 6.87 -21.63
CA ASP A 597 -11.88 6.86 -20.96
C ASP A 597 -10.87 5.94 -21.64
N PHE A 598 -11.31 4.82 -22.22
CA PHE A 598 -10.40 3.94 -22.97
C PHE A 598 -9.83 4.59 -24.22
N ARG A 599 -10.62 5.40 -24.92
CA ARG A 599 -10.12 6.17 -26.06
C ARG A 599 -9.05 7.18 -25.63
N ILE A 600 -9.31 7.87 -24.52
CA ILE A 600 -8.34 8.83 -23.95
C ILE A 600 -7.05 8.11 -23.56
N MET A 601 -7.13 6.95 -22.90
CA MET A 601 -5.96 6.16 -22.49
C MET A 601 -5.16 5.66 -23.70
N LEU A 602 -5.83 5.14 -24.73
CA LEU A 602 -5.16 4.68 -25.95
C LEU A 602 -4.46 5.84 -26.68
N ASP A 603 -5.09 7.02 -26.74
CA ASP A 603 -4.48 8.22 -27.33
C ASP A 603 -3.28 8.72 -26.53
N GLN A 604 -3.34 8.70 -25.21
CA GLN A 604 -2.19 9.02 -24.34
C GLN A 604 -1.02 8.06 -24.59
N LEU A 605 -1.30 6.76 -24.72
CA LEU A 605 -0.28 5.76 -25.02
C LEU A 605 0.32 5.93 -26.42
N ARG A 606 -0.48 6.25 -27.44
CA ARG A 606 0.03 6.61 -28.78
C ARG A 606 0.95 7.82 -28.73
N GLN A 607 0.56 8.86 -27.99
CA GLN A 607 1.38 10.08 -27.84
C GLN A 607 2.70 9.80 -27.10
N SER A 608 2.73 8.81 -26.22
CA SER A 608 3.95 8.38 -25.53
C SER A 608 4.83 7.42 -26.33
N GLY A 609 4.43 7.08 -27.58
CA GLY A 609 5.20 6.26 -28.51
C GLY A 609 4.86 4.76 -28.48
N THR A 610 3.74 4.37 -27.85
CA THR A 610 3.24 2.99 -27.88
C THR A 610 2.66 2.68 -29.26
N GLU A 611 3.10 1.58 -29.87
CA GLU A 611 2.52 1.05 -31.11
C GLU A 611 1.20 0.35 -30.79
N ILE A 612 0.11 0.74 -31.47
CA ILE A 612 -1.19 0.06 -31.33
C ILE A 612 -1.51 -0.64 -32.65
N ARG A 613 -1.67 -1.95 -32.58
CA ARG A 613 -1.92 -2.83 -33.72
C ARG A 613 -3.18 -3.68 -33.46
N THR A 614 -3.98 -3.87 -34.50
CA THR A 614 -5.12 -4.79 -34.47
C THR A 614 -4.77 -6.16 -34.99
N MET A 615 -5.42 -7.19 -34.46
CA MET A 615 -5.23 -8.60 -34.81
C MET A 615 -6.58 -9.27 -35.14
N SER A 616 -6.52 -10.22 -36.06
CA SER A 616 -7.67 -11.01 -36.52
C SER A 616 -7.23 -12.45 -36.80
N ARG A 617 -8.21 -13.34 -37.04
CA ARG A 617 -7.95 -14.75 -37.30
C ARG A 617 -6.87 -14.97 -38.36
N GLY A 618 -5.89 -15.78 -38.02
CA GLY A 618 -4.75 -16.12 -38.85
C GLY A 618 -3.53 -15.25 -38.63
N ASP A 619 -3.63 -14.18 -37.83
CA ASP A 619 -2.46 -13.42 -37.41
C ASP A 619 -1.66 -14.20 -36.33
N GLU A 620 -0.36 -14.05 -36.36
CA GLU A 620 0.55 -14.70 -35.43
C GLU A 620 1.53 -13.73 -34.81
N LEU A 621 1.91 -14.00 -33.57
CA LEU A 621 3.00 -13.35 -32.84
C LEU A 621 4.04 -14.39 -32.47
N LEU A 622 5.26 -14.23 -32.98
CA LEU A 622 6.39 -15.09 -32.62
C LEU A 622 6.88 -14.76 -31.21
N LEU A 623 7.01 -15.78 -30.39
CA LEU A 623 7.51 -15.75 -29.03
C LEU A 623 8.87 -16.45 -28.94
N PRO A 624 9.72 -16.16 -27.93
CA PRO A 624 10.99 -16.85 -27.76
C PRO A 624 10.86 -18.37 -27.67
N SER A 625 9.84 -18.88 -26.99
CA SER A 625 9.63 -20.31 -26.77
C SER A 625 8.49 -20.91 -27.61
N GLY A 626 7.93 -20.16 -28.58
CA GLY A 626 6.83 -20.67 -29.38
C GLY A 626 6.06 -19.60 -30.17
N VAL A 627 4.76 -19.76 -30.30
CA VAL A 627 3.90 -18.88 -31.10
C VAL A 627 2.56 -18.65 -30.44
N LEU A 628 2.04 -17.43 -30.58
CA LEU A 628 0.65 -17.07 -30.31
C LEU A 628 -0.07 -16.93 -31.64
N SER A 629 -1.13 -17.70 -31.84
CA SER A 629 -1.98 -17.64 -33.04
C SER A 629 -3.37 -17.12 -32.68
N VAL A 630 -3.92 -16.21 -33.47
CA VAL A 630 -5.25 -15.68 -33.28
C VAL A 630 -6.28 -16.58 -33.98
N LEU A 631 -7.29 -17.02 -33.24
CA LEU A 631 -8.39 -17.86 -33.71
C LEU A 631 -9.66 -17.07 -34.00
N TRP A 632 -9.85 -15.93 -33.33
CA TRP A 632 -11.00 -15.04 -33.44
C TRP A 632 -10.61 -13.61 -33.06
N PRO A 633 -11.21 -12.53 -33.61
CA PRO A 633 -12.33 -12.49 -34.56
C PRO A 633 -11.89 -12.77 -36.01
N GLU A 634 -12.87 -13.07 -36.87
CA GLU A 634 -12.64 -13.19 -38.31
C GLU A 634 -12.45 -11.78 -38.95
N LYS A 635 -11.49 -11.68 -39.85
CA LYS A 635 -11.15 -10.43 -40.54
C LYS A 635 -12.32 -9.82 -41.28
N GLY A 636 -12.57 -8.52 -41.07
CA GLY A 636 -13.61 -7.74 -41.74
C GLY A 636 -15.03 -8.05 -41.31
N LYS A 637 -15.25 -8.83 -40.23
CA LYS A 637 -16.60 -9.15 -39.76
C LYS A 637 -17.06 -8.33 -38.56
N THR A 638 -16.21 -7.53 -37.96
CA THR A 638 -16.55 -6.64 -36.83
C THR A 638 -17.48 -5.50 -37.31
N ARG A 639 -18.57 -5.25 -36.59
CA ARG A 639 -19.55 -4.19 -36.90
C ARG A 639 -19.62 -3.18 -35.77
N ILE A 640 -19.89 -1.90 -36.11
CA ILE A 640 -20.09 -0.82 -35.16
C ILE A 640 -21.29 -1.12 -34.26
N GLY A 641 -21.16 -0.92 -32.94
CA GLY A 641 -22.24 -1.03 -31.96
C GLY A 641 -22.57 -2.47 -31.52
N GLN A 642 -21.68 -3.45 -31.77
CA GLN A 642 -21.84 -4.82 -31.28
C GLN A 642 -21.18 -4.97 -29.89
N ASP A 643 -21.70 -5.90 -29.10
CA ASP A 643 -21.14 -6.29 -27.81
C ASP A 643 -19.66 -6.72 -27.97
N ALA A 644 -18.78 -6.12 -27.19
CA ALA A 644 -17.34 -6.36 -27.25
C ALA A 644 -16.98 -7.83 -27.02
N ASN A 645 -17.75 -8.56 -26.20
CA ASN A 645 -17.54 -9.99 -25.94
C ASN A 645 -17.63 -10.84 -27.21
N GLN A 646 -18.49 -10.48 -28.16
CA GLN A 646 -18.66 -11.24 -29.41
C GLN A 646 -17.42 -11.22 -30.30
N TYR A 647 -16.56 -10.20 -30.13
CA TYR A 647 -15.33 -10.01 -30.90
C TYR A 647 -14.08 -10.00 -30.02
N SER A 648 -14.20 -10.59 -28.82
CA SER A 648 -13.05 -10.72 -27.95
C SER A 648 -11.97 -11.59 -28.59
N LEU A 649 -10.71 -11.18 -28.42
CA LEU A 649 -9.57 -11.84 -29.06
C LEU A 649 -9.33 -13.22 -28.42
N VAL A 650 -9.68 -14.27 -29.15
CA VAL A 650 -9.36 -15.66 -28.75
C VAL A 650 -8.02 -16.06 -29.34
N THR A 651 -7.11 -16.51 -28.51
CA THR A 651 -5.75 -16.83 -28.91
C THR A 651 -5.34 -18.22 -28.42
N ARG A 652 -4.47 -18.88 -29.17
CA ARG A 652 -3.83 -20.13 -28.80
C ARG A 652 -2.34 -19.91 -28.68
N LEU A 653 -1.81 -20.17 -27.51
CA LEU A 653 -0.36 -20.21 -27.23
C LEU A 653 0.15 -21.64 -27.45
N ILE A 654 1.24 -21.77 -28.17
CA ILE A 654 1.99 -23.03 -28.25
C ILE A 654 3.38 -22.71 -27.75
N LEU A 655 3.75 -23.25 -26.60
CA LEU A 655 4.99 -22.98 -25.88
C LEU A 655 5.66 -24.30 -25.53
N LYS A 656 6.90 -24.55 -26.01
CA LYS A 656 7.65 -25.78 -25.75
C LYS A 656 6.81 -27.07 -26.01
N ASP A 657 6.08 -27.08 -27.11
CA ASP A 657 5.18 -28.17 -27.54
C ASP A 657 3.93 -28.38 -26.64
N THR A 658 3.62 -27.49 -25.73
CA THR A 658 2.41 -27.48 -24.92
C THR A 658 1.49 -26.33 -25.35
N SER A 659 0.19 -26.60 -25.46
CA SER A 659 -0.80 -25.64 -25.96
C SER A 659 -1.70 -25.12 -24.85
N LEU A 660 -1.93 -23.80 -24.85
CA LEU A 660 -2.89 -23.10 -23.95
C LEU A 660 -3.86 -22.29 -24.81
N LEU A 661 -5.15 -22.61 -24.72
CA LEU A 661 -6.22 -21.85 -25.37
C LEU A 661 -6.74 -20.78 -24.41
N LEU A 662 -6.66 -19.52 -24.81
CA LEU A 662 -7.20 -18.36 -24.09
C LEU A 662 -8.50 -17.94 -24.76
N ALA A 663 -9.64 -18.29 -24.12
CA ALA A 663 -10.97 -18.15 -24.74
C ALA A 663 -11.60 -16.77 -24.53
N ALA A 664 -10.92 -15.85 -23.81
CA ALA A 664 -11.43 -14.52 -23.48
C ALA A 664 -12.86 -14.55 -22.90
N ASP A 665 -13.71 -13.60 -23.30
CA ASP A 665 -15.14 -13.57 -22.87
C ASP A 665 -16.10 -14.00 -23.99
N LEU A 666 -15.59 -14.86 -24.88
CA LEU A 666 -16.36 -15.32 -26.04
C LEU A 666 -17.68 -15.98 -25.61
N PRO A 667 -18.85 -15.53 -26.13
CA PRO A 667 -20.12 -16.21 -25.89
C PRO A 667 -20.15 -17.60 -26.53
N GLY A 668 -20.82 -18.56 -25.88
CA GLY A 668 -20.89 -19.96 -26.31
C GLY A 668 -21.33 -20.20 -27.77
N VAL A 669 -22.16 -19.30 -28.30
CA VAL A 669 -22.60 -19.38 -29.69
C VAL A 669 -21.47 -19.25 -30.74
N TYR A 670 -20.32 -18.69 -30.33
CA TYR A 670 -19.16 -18.50 -31.20
C TYR A 670 -18.02 -19.49 -30.90
N GLU A 671 -18.13 -20.30 -29.83
CA GLU A 671 -17.05 -21.20 -29.38
C GLU A 671 -16.65 -22.23 -30.46
N HIS A 672 -17.60 -22.69 -31.28
CA HIS A 672 -17.33 -23.66 -32.33
C HIS A 672 -16.34 -23.15 -33.40
N TYR A 673 -16.19 -21.82 -33.57
CA TYR A 673 -15.22 -21.24 -34.49
C TYR A 673 -13.79 -21.31 -33.96
N CYS A 674 -13.62 -21.46 -32.66
CA CYS A 674 -12.34 -21.41 -31.96
C CYS A 674 -11.95 -22.72 -31.29
N ALA A 675 -12.80 -23.75 -31.40
CA ALA A 675 -12.57 -25.04 -30.78
C ALA A 675 -11.42 -25.78 -31.47
N VAL A 676 -10.26 -25.77 -30.84
CA VAL A 676 -9.06 -26.48 -31.28
C VAL A 676 -8.47 -27.28 -30.14
N PRO A 677 -7.99 -28.53 -30.36
CA PRO A 677 -7.39 -29.32 -29.29
C PRO A 677 -6.26 -28.56 -28.60
N SER A 678 -6.31 -28.52 -27.26
CA SER A 678 -5.34 -27.78 -26.47
C SER A 678 -5.14 -28.44 -25.10
N ASP A 679 -3.90 -28.50 -24.62
CA ASP A 679 -3.56 -29.13 -23.33
C ASP A 679 -4.14 -28.40 -22.14
N LEU A 680 -4.22 -27.09 -22.25
CA LEU A 680 -4.77 -26.19 -21.22
C LEU A 680 -5.82 -25.26 -21.82
N LEU A 681 -6.83 -24.95 -21.02
CA LEU A 681 -7.89 -24.01 -21.39
C LEU A 681 -8.02 -22.93 -20.29
N LYS A 682 -7.93 -21.65 -20.66
CA LYS A 682 -8.48 -20.57 -19.83
C LYS A 682 -9.97 -20.45 -20.16
N ALA A 683 -10.82 -20.76 -19.18
CA ALA A 683 -12.28 -20.77 -19.36
C ALA A 683 -12.81 -19.42 -19.85
N ALA A 684 -13.80 -19.44 -20.73
CA ALA A 684 -14.42 -18.25 -21.26
C ALA A 684 -15.31 -17.56 -20.22
N HIS A 685 -15.34 -16.23 -20.28
CA HIS A 685 -16.29 -15.35 -19.59
C HIS A 685 -16.45 -15.68 -18.10
N HIS A 686 -15.32 -15.81 -17.40
CA HIS A 686 -15.22 -16.10 -15.96
C HIS A 686 -16.04 -17.32 -15.51
N GLY A 687 -16.19 -18.32 -16.39
CA GLY A 687 -17.00 -19.51 -16.14
C GLY A 687 -18.50 -19.28 -16.19
N SER A 688 -18.96 -18.27 -16.92
CA SER A 688 -20.39 -18.01 -17.15
C SER A 688 -21.14 -19.27 -17.63
N ALA A 689 -22.40 -19.43 -17.24
CA ALA A 689 -23.24 -20.55 -17.68
C ALA A 689 -23.48 -20.56 -19.19
N SER A 690 -23.35 -19.41 -19.86
CA SER A 690 -23.53 -19.25 -21.31
C SER A 690 -22.26 -19.55 -22.13
N SER A 691 -21.14 -19.90 -21.48
CA SER A 691 -19.85 -20.12 -22.13
C SER A 691 -19.16 -21.39 -21.61
N THR A 692 -18.15 -21.86 -22.31
CA THR A 692 -17.43 -23.12 -22.03
C THR A 692 -18.39 -24.33 -21.98
N GLY A 693 -19.13 -24.48 -23.08
CA GLY A 693 -20.15 -25.55 -23.22
C GLY A 693 -19.53 -26.94 -23.37
N PRO A 694 -20.36 -28.02 -23.15
CA PRO A 694 -19.87 -29.41 -23.25
C PRO A 694 -19.29 -29.77 -24.63
N GLU A 695 -19.89 -29.27 -25.70
CA GLU A 695 -19.40 -29.47 -27.08
C GLU A 695 -18.00 -28.83 -27.26
N PHE A 696 -17.83 -27.60 -26.82
CA PHE A 696 -16.56 -26.90 -26.85
C PHE A 696 -15.49 -27.67 -26.07
N LEU A 697 -15.82 -28.12 -24.84
CA LEU A 697 -14.90 -28.92 -24.02
C LEU A 697 -14.51 -30.24 -24.69
N SER A 698 -15.45 -30.90 -25.37
CA SER A 698 -15.16 -32.15 -26.07
C SER A 698 -14.18 -31.96 -27.25
N LEU A 699 -14.28 -30.83 -27.95
CA LEU A 699 -13.43 -30.49 -29.09
C LEU A 699 -12.04 -29.99 -28.63
N VAL A 700 -11.98 -29.20 -27.56
CA VAL A 700 -10.72 -28.68 -26.98
C VAL A 700 -9.98 -29.79 -26.23
N SER A 701 -10.70 -30.66 -25.52
CA SER A 701 -10.18 -31.79 -24.74
C SER A 701 -9.03 -31.42 -23.80
N PRO A 702 -9.19 -30.40 -22.91
CA PRO A 702 -8.10 -29.91 -22.11
C PRO A 702 -7.77 -30.85 -20.96
N ARG A 703 -6.48 -30.94 -20.61
CA ARG A 703 -5.96 -31.69 -19.44
C ARG A 703 -6.17 -30.95 -18.14
N ALA A 704 -6.27 -29.61 -18.17
CA ALA A 704 -6.58 -28.77 -17.04
C ALA A 704 -7.20 -27.44 -17.51
N ILE A 705 -7.99 -26.81 -16.61
CA ILE A 705 -8.69 -25.55 -16.87
C ILE A 705 -8.25 -24.51 -15.84
N LEU A 706 -7.94 -23.31 -16.32
CA LEU A 706 -7.73 -22.12 -15.51
C LEU A 706 -9.03 -21.31 -15.47
N LEU A 707 -9.48 -20.90 -14.27
CA LEU A 707 -10.70 -20.13 -14.11
C LEU A 707 -10.42 -18.88 -13.26
N SER A 708 -10.62 -17.70 -13.86
CA SER A 708 -10.66 -16.42 -13.13
C SER A 708 -12.10 -16.10 -12.78
N CYS A 709 -12.44 -16.06 -11.50
CA CYS A 709 -13.74 -15.62 -11.00
C CYS A 709 -13.64 -15.15 -9.55
N ARG A 710 -14.67 -14.45 -9.06
CA ARG A 710 -14.67 -13.88 -7.70
C ARG A 710 -15.29 -14.82 -6.66
N GLN A 711 -16.30 -15.61 -7.05
CA GLN A 711 -17.17 -16.35 -6.12
C GLN A 711 -16.86 -17.84 -6.14
N ASN A 712 -16.79 -18.44 -4.94
CA ASN A 712 -16.64 -19.89 -4.79
C ASN A 712 -17.84 -20.67 -5.37
N ASP A 713 -19.06 -20.10 -5.29
CA ASP A 713 -20.26 -20.74 -5.85
C ASP A 713 -20.15 -20.90 -7.37
N ARG A 714 -19.67 -19.84 -8.07
CA ARG A 714 -19.42 -19.93 -9.52
C ARG A 714 -18.38 -20.99 -9.87
N LEU A 715 -17.32 -21.11 -9.06
CA LEU A 715 -16.30 -22.14 -9.23
C LEU A 715 -16.89 -23.55 -9.03
N SER A 716 -17.75 -23.74 -8.02
CA SER A 716 -18.43 -25.01 -7.75
C SER A 716 -19.37 -25.42 -8.89
N ASP A 717 -20.19 -24.48 -9.37
CA ASP A 717 -21.09 -24.70 -10.51
C ASP A 717 -20.31 -25.03 -11.78
N PHE A 718 -19.20 -24.34 -12.02
CA PHE A 718 -18.34 -24.60 -13.16
C PHE A 718 -17.71 -25.99 -13.09
N ARG A 719 -17.18 -26.41 -11.93
CA ARG A 719 -16.64 -27.77 -11.71
C ARG A 719 -17.69 -28.84 -11.99
N THR A 720 -18.95 -28.63 -11.57
CA THR A 720 -20.03 -29.57 -11.85
C THR A 720 -20.29 -29.72 -13.34
N ARG A 721 -20.13 -28.62 -14.12
CA ARG A 721 -20.33 -28.66 -15.59
C ARG A 721 -19.20 -29.36 -16.35
N VAL A 722 -17.94 -29.19 -15.89
CA VAL A 722 -16.79 -29.73 -16.61
C VAL A 722 -16.37 -31.13 -16.17
N GLY A 723 -17.00 -31.68 -15.13
CA GLY A 723 -16.77 -33.05 -14.66
C GLY A 723 -15.41 -33.28 -14.05
N ASP A 724 -14.70 -34.35 -14.49
CA ASP A 724 -13.43 -34.79 -13.89
C ASP A 724 -12.19 -33.96 -14.32
N ILE A 725 -12.36 -32.95 -15.18
CA ILE A 725 -11.24 -32.12 -15.62
C ILE A 725 -10.77 -31.24 -14.46
N PRO A 726 -9.47 -31.27 -14.09
CA PRO A 726 -8.94 -30.40 -13.03
C PRO A 726 -9.16 -28.91 -13.31
N VAL A 727 -9.79 -28.19 -12.36
CA VAL A 727 -10.06 -26.75 -12.46
C VAL A 727 -9.26 -26.01 -11.37
N TYR A 728 -8.40 -25.11 -11.80
CA TYR A 728 -7.65 -24.20 -10.94
C TYR A 728 -8.32 -22.84 -10.92
N GLY A 729 -9.18 -22.61 -9.92
CA GLY A 729 -9.94 -21.37 -9.75
C GLY A 729 -9.23 -20.36 -8.85
N THR A 730 -9.17 -19.11 -9.30
CA THR A 730 -8.53 -18.02 -8.52
C THR A 730 -9.11 -17.80 -7.12
N PRO A 731 -10.42 -18.07 -6.82
CA PRO A 731 -10.95 -17.94 -5.46
C PRO A 731 -10.26 -18.84 -4.43
N GLU A 732 -9.79 -20.02 -4.84
CA GLU A 732 -9.11 -20.98 -3.94
C GLU A 732 -7.61 -20.92 -4.07
N CYS A 733 -7.10 -20.79 -5.30
CA CYS A 733 -5.69 -20.89 -5.63
C CYS A 733 -4.94 -19.55 -5.45
N GLY A 734 -5.65 -18.41 -5.35
CA GLY A 734 -5.02 -17.11 -5.61
C GLY A 734 -4.55 -17.06 -7.06
N ALA A 735 -3.42 -16.41 -7.32
CA ALA A 735 -2.79 -16.48 -8.64
C ALA A 735 -2.41 -17.92 -9.01
N VAL A 736 -2.49 -18.26 -10.30
CA VAL A 736 -2.14 -19.57 -10.81
C VAL A 736 -1.00 -19.43 -11.80
N THR A 737 0.15 -20.04 -11.51
CA THR A 737 1.31 -20.06 -12.42
C THR A 737 1.34 -21.37 -13.19
N VAL A 738 1.38 -21.30 -14.51
CA VAL A 738 1.67 -22.45 -15.39
C VAL A 738 3.10 -22.33 -15.87
N ARG A 739 3.94 -23.28 -15.50
CA ARG A 739 5.33 -23.37 -15.99
C ARG A 739 5.39 -24.37 -17.13
N PHE A 740 5.93 -23.93 -18.25
CA PHE A 740 6.10 -24.75 -19.45
C PHE A 740 7.50 -25.33 -19.48
N GLU A 741 7.57 -26.65 -19.66
CA GLU A 741 8.77 -27.42 -19.89
C GLU A 741 8.62 -28.17 -21.23
N GLU A 742 9.66 -28.83 -21.73
CA GLU A 742 9.55 -29.57 -22.98
C GLU A 742 8.47 -30.67 -22.89
N LYS A 743 7.38 -30.51 -23.65
CA LYS A 743 6.20 -31.39 -23.71
C LYS A 743 5.44 -31.61 -22.40
N LEU A 744 5.72 -30.80 -21.38
CA LEU A 744 5.11 -30.90 -20.06
C LEU A 744 4.73 -29.51 -19.56
N PHE A 745 3.77 -29.48 -18.67
CA PHE A 745 3.45 -28.29 -17.88
C PHE A 745 3.21 -28.66 -16.43
N SER A 746 3.45 -27.72 -15.54
CA SER A 746 3.07 -27.79 -14.13
C SER A 746 2.22 -26.58 -13.75
N VAL A 747 1.14 -26.83 -13.00
CA VAL A 747 0.26 -25.78 -12.51
C VAL A 747 0.54 -25.58 -11.02
N ILE A 748 0.89 -24.38 -10.65
CA ILE A 748 1.35 -24.01 -9.30
C ILE A 748 0.42 -22.94 -8.76
N PRO A 749 -0.49 -23.27 -7.84
CA PRO A 749 -1.31 -22.28 -7.15
C PRO A 749 -0.45 -21.44 -6.19
N TYR A 750 -0.77 -20.16 -6.06
CA TYR A 750 -0.10 -19.26 -5.13
C TYR A 750 -0.51 -19.50 -3.67
N LEU A 751 -1.80 -19.79 -3.47
CA LEU A 751 -2.34 -20.28 -2.20
C LEU A 751 -2.41 -21.80 -2.30
N THR A 752 -1.95 -22.49 -1.29
CA THR A 752 -2.22 -23.94 -1.16
C THR A 752 -3.66 -24.10 -0.74
N PRO A 753 -4.50 -24.79 -1.52
CA PRO A 753 -5.91 -25.03 -1.19
C PRO A 753 -6.11 -25.75 0.15
#